data_b329a29fc1d6b4f086f9c4d5546d7342
#
_entry.id   b329a29fc1d6b4f086f9c4d5546d7342
#
_cell.length_a   1.000
_cell.length_b   1.000
_cell.length_c   1.000
_cell.angle_alpha   90.00
_cell.angle_beta   90.00
_cell.angle_gamma   90.00
#
_symmetry.space_group_name_H-M   'P 1'
#
loop_
_entity.id
_entity.type
_entity.pdbx_description
1 polymer ?
#
loop_
_entity_poly.entity_id
_entity_poly.type
_entity_poly.pdbx_seq_one_letter_code
_entity_poly.pdbx_strand_id
1 'polypeptide(L)'
;MYQKKPLMLLFCSTFVSPFVMGKTVETTNNQQPITNKNILPEIVVYGDNNKSLSSVKTLSSDEISKTPTSNGNITDYLRSNPHIRYENSDQNGFQRGEIKPENISINGADPNQTAYFVDNVNINNDLAIDNSIFDGAMQVVPGISHTQAYFFDATMLSKVEVQDSNISASLGGFMGGAVIAKTKQYSGTDSIKLKYRTTNSSWAKMEAGDSVQKILKLVRPDDVGVAELQPKYNKQTFNILAEKRLNDNLGMVFGYSRRTSSIEQNRLIGYKTATTEAQLDKQNHQRLSDNILLNLNWTPQEKERIEFGLRYSNYKELKYFKENINNNVSDYHQALGSTLAWVHSFNSGVWTNTLAYDRFQDKRKSSSNSVETTSVSDEDWEPLYNFEKGGYGNSHLTQDNLHFSTEYVMDPFYLASTEHSISIGGIYQATKYQFYRPQDVHSKVVQVILDASRNNPKKMILSDSTTSKGRVKTTYQNIVAYAEDLIKWRKFEFRPGIRIERDDYLKNNNLAPRFVARYHPWDDTGFTLGLNRYYGRSFASLKLANGILKLNNDSTRQHQNFSSLKSPYADELSLSFDQNMGNFALKLGYIHRDNKNRIILKRESIPGERKTSYINGRPFGVDIYTFQLNNIEPWKLGKTYWTTSLGFDWLNTKRADGEEFDLNKLVSLDGKLMTYREMLQQVNSNTEDWIARLGIDMEIPDYNITWSNKVYMKAPIRSYEELDNDNDDGISRFRSYHYGRHTQWDSSIRWQPTIRGKHSVYLQVDILNVLNKTRKNKVTTISTSDEYGVYTPGREFWLEVGYQF
;
A
#
# COMPACT_ATOMS: atom_id res chain seq x y z
N MET A 1 0.86 43.91 -18.99
CA MET A 1 2.34 44.03 -19.01
C MET A 1 2.81 44.35 -17.60
N TYR A 2 3.04 43.34 -16.78
CA TYR A 2 3.86 43.39 -15.58
C TYR A 2 4.16 41.92 -15.22
N GLN A 3 5.33 41.44 -15.64
CA GLN A 3 5.87 40.15 -15.23
C GLN A 3 6.36 40.29 -13.79
N LYS A 4 5.77 39.55 -12.85
CA LYS A 4 6.38 39.27 -11.55
C LYS A 4 7.19 37.99 -11.67
N LYS A 5 8.53 38.15 -11.70
CA LYS A 5 9.49 37.06 -11.53
C LYS A 5 9.38 36.48 -10.11
N PRO A 6 9.39 35.16 -9.91
CA PRO A 6 9.53 34.60 -8.58
C PRO A 6 10.97 34.78 -8.09
N LEU A 7 11.12 35.20 -6.86
CA LEU A 7 12.38 35.37 -6.15
C LEU A 7 12.94 33.96 -5.85
N MET A 8 13.91 33.55 -6.66
CA MET A 8 14.66 32.33 -6.47
C MET A 8 15.79 32.64 -5.48
N LEU A 9 15.64 32.31 -4.22
CA LEU A 9 16.72 32.37 -3.24
C LEU A 9 17.68 31.19 -3.49
N LEU A 10 18.72 31.50 -4.26
CA LEU A 10 19.88 30.61 -4.45
C LEU A 10 20.77 30.71 -3.20
N PHE A 11 20.74 29.72 -2.31
CA PHE A 11 21.80 29.51 -1.33
C PHE A 11 22.88 28.60 -1.93
N CYS A 12 23.75 29.19 -2.74
CA CYS A 12 25.06 28.65 -3.06
C CYS A 12 26.08 29.68 -2.59
N SER A 13 26.51 29.62 -1.34
CA SER A 13 27.71 30.29 -0.89
C SER A 13 28.80 29.26 -0.67
N THR A 14 29.82 29.33 -1.46
CA THR A 14 31.12 28.69 -1.32
C THR A 14 31.71 28.95 0.07
N PHE A 15 31.79 27.92 0.89
CA PHE A 15 32.63 27.94 2.09
C PHE A 15 33.98 27.30 1.79
N VAL A 16 34.96 28.11 1.56
CA VAL A 16 36.37 27.79 1.77
C VAL A 16 36.68 28.18 3.18
N SER A 17 37.05 27.24 4.03
CA SER A 17 37.53 27.48 5.36
C SER A 17 38.88 26.81 5.56
N PRO A 18 39.84 27.50 6.18
CA PRO A 18 41.17 26.96 6.39
C PRO A 18 41.19 25.99 7.60
N PHE A 19 41.99 24.94 7.46
CA PHE A 19 42.34 24.01 8.51
C PHE A 19 43.01 24.76 9.67
N VAL A 20 42.47 24.63 10.88
CA VAL A 20 43.20 24.89 12.13
C VAL A 20 43.14 23.63 12.97
N MET A 21 44.29 23.00 13.20
CA MET A 21 44.50 21.98 14.20
C MET A 21 44.41 22.60 15.60
N GLY A 22 43.58 22.04 16.46
CA GLY A 22 43.50 22.44 17.86
C GLY A 22 43.06 21.31 18.79
N LYS A 23 44.04 20.79 19.53
CA LYS A 23 44.08 20.11 20.84
C LYS A 23 42.80 19.48 21.39
N THR A 24 42.91 18.17 21.63
CA THR A 24 42.13 17.32 22.53
C THR A 24 41.93 17.93 23.94
N VAL A 25 40.69 18.03 24.36
CA VAL A 25 40.30 18.13 25.75
C VAL A 25 39.41 16.95 26.08
N GLU A 26 39.89 16.03 26.90
CA GLU A 26 39.11 14.99 27.52
C GLU A 26 38.10 15.64 28.49
N THR A 27 36.81 15.43 28.23
CA THR A 27 35.76 15.64 29.23
C THR A 27 35.05 14.30 29.46
N THR A 28 35.42 13.73 30.59
CA THR A 28 34.69 12.65 31.25
C THR A 28 33.28 13.14 31.60
N ASN A 29 32.30 12.76 30.82
CA ASN A 29 30.89 12.89 31.18
C ASN A 29 30.37 11.58 31.77
N ASN A 30 30.44 11.46 33.07
CA ASN A 30 29.63 10.56 33.87
C ASN A 30 28.18 11.05 33.83
N GLN A 31 27.45 10.68 32.78
CA GLN A 31 25.99 10.68 32.84
C GLN A 31 25.54 9.32 33.37
N GLN A 32 25.21 9.27 34.67
CA GLN A 32 24.37 8.21 35.20
C GLN A 32 23.05 8.17 34.37
N PRO A 33 22.55 6.99 34.01
CA PRO A 33 21.24 6.89 33.37
C PRO A 33 20.21 7.45 34.36
N ILE A 34 19.53 8.51 33.94
CA ILE A 34 18.35 9.02 34.63
C ILE A 34 17.29 7.93 34.51
N THR A 35 17.15 7.11 35.51
CA THR A 35 16.04 6.18 35.65
C THR A 35 14.78 7.01 35.89
N ASN A 36 14.13 7.41 34.82
CA ASN A 36 12.79 8.01 34.85
C ASN A 36 11.82 6.92 35.30
N LYS A 37 11.52 6.88 36.61
CA LYS A 37 10.55 5.94 37.22
C LYS A 37 9.10 6.04 36.68
N ASN A 38 8.86 6.87 35.71
CA ASN A 38 7.52 7.20 35.23
C ASN A 38 7.26 6.90 33.73
N ILE A 39 8.14 6.15 33.06
CA ILE A 39 7.90 5.66 31.70
C ILE A 39 7.08 4.38 31.81
N LEU A 40 5.85 4.40 31.33
CA LEU A 40 5.06 3.18 31.21
C LEU A 40 5.81 2.25 30.24
N PRO A 41 6.12 1.00 30.61
CA PRO A 41 6.83 0.09 29.71
C PRO A 41 6.00 -0.13 28.45
N GLU A 42 6.66 -0.18 27.31
CA GLU A 42 6.02 -0.48 26.03
C GLU A 42 5.40 -1.88 26.06
N ILE A 43 4.18 -2.07 25.50
CA ILE A 43 3.65 -3.43 25.33
C ILE A 43 4.57 -4.18 24.36
N VAL A 44 5.00 -5.35 24.81
CA VAL A 44 5.67 -6.31 23.94
C VAL A 44 4.68 -6.74 22.84
N VAL A 45 5.03 -6.46 21.60
CA VAL A 45 4.24 -6.89 20.45
C VAL A 45 4.29 -8.42 20.35
N TYR A 46 3.25 -9.07 19.82
CA TYR A 46 3.25 -10.49 19.57
C TYR A 46 4.56 -10.94 18.91
N GLY A 47 5.21 -11.93 19.47
CA GLY A 47 6.47 -12.47 18.99
C GLY A 47 7.69 -11.56 19.20
N ASP A 48 7.65 -10.48 19.99
CA ASP A 48 8.80 -9.61 20.24
C ASP A 48 9.99 -10.37 20.81
N ASN A 49 9.77 -11.28 21.71
CA ASN A 49 10.85 -12.09 22.29
C ASN A 49 11.50 -13.03 21.26
N ASN A 50 10.80 -13.38 20.20
CA ASN A 50 11.26 -14.29 19.15
C ASN A 50 11.67 -13.59 17.85
N LYS A 51 11.65 -12.25 17.83
CA LYS A 51 12.03 -11.44 16.64
C LYS A 51 13.51 -11.51 16.30
N SER A 52 14.37 -11.87 17.23
CA SER A 52 15.83 -11.91 17.01
C SER A 52 16.24 -12.72 15.79
N LEU A 53 15.47 -13.75 15.43
CA LEU A 53 15.70 -14.62 14.28
C LEU A 53 14.88 -14.27 13.04
N SER A 54 13.94 -13.31 13.13
CA SER A 54 13.14 -12.85 12.00
C SER A 54 13.87 -11.77 11.21
N SER A 55 13.67 -11.73 9.91
CA SER A 55 14.12 -10.57 9.11
C SER A 55 13.11 -9.45 9.28
N VAL A 56 13.50 -8.42 10.02
CA VAL A 56 12.64 -7.28 10.35
C VAL A 56 13.34 -5.98 9.96
N LYS A 57 12.65 -5.13 9.23
CA LYS A 57 13.03 -3.73 9.02
C LYS A 57 12.07 -2.84 9.80
N THR A 58 12.60 -2.15 10.79
CA THR A 58 11.84 -1.20 11.61
C THR A 58 12.10 0.22 11.14
N LEU A 59 11.05 1.02 11.07
CA LEU A 59 11.08 2.47 10.89
C LEU A 59 10.51 3.11 12.14
N SER A 60 11.32 3.81 12.86
CA SER A 60 10.92 4.56 14.06
C SER A 60 10.16 5.84 13.70
N SER A 61 9.44 6.41 14.66
CA SER A 61 8.78 7.72 14.48
C SER A 61 9.78 8.84 14.11
N ASP A 62 11.03 8.75 14.57
CA ASP A 62 12.08 9.71 14.21
C ASP A 62 12.50 9.55 12.74
N GLU A 63 12.77 8.34 12.28
CA GLU A 63 13.08 8.06 10.87
C GLU A 63 11.93 8.45 9.94
N ILE A 64 10.67 8.18 10.32
CA ILE A 64 9.48 8.61 9.60
C ILE A 64 9.47 10.13 9.45
N SER A 65 9.81 10.87 10.51
CA SER A 65 9.80 12.33 10.48
C SER A 65 10.86 12.97 9.58
N LYS A 66 11.98 12.27 9.34
CA LYS A 66 13.14 12.73 8.55
C LYS A 66 13.10 12.24 7.09
N THR A 67 12.35 11.18 6.81
CA THR A 67 12.31 10.58 5.46
C THR A 67 11.46 11.41 4.51
N PRO A 68 12.01 11.82 3.35
CA PRO A 68 11.22 12.52 2.33
C PRO A 68 10.08 11.64 1.84
N THR A 69 8.88 12.21 1.75
CA THR A 69 7.66 11.47 1.43
C THR A 69 6.69 12.30 0.60
N SER A 70 5.73 11.65 -0.07
CA SER A 70 4.65 12.31 -0.80
C SER A 70 3.45 12.59 0.10
N ASN A 71 2.60 11.60 0.31
CA ASN A 71 1.30 11.78 0.98
C ASN A 71 1.32 11.43 2.48
N GLY A 72 2.42 10.82 2.98
CA GLY A 72 2.55 10.43 4.38
C GLY A 72 1.76 9.17 4.78
N ASN A 73 1.39 8.33 3.82
CA ASN A 73 0.84 7.00 4.09
C ASN A 73 1.93 6.06 4.61
N ILE A 74 1.54 5.00 5.32
CA ILE A 74 2.49 4.00 5.83
C ILE A 74 3.38 3.45 4.71
N THR A 75 2.80 3.09 3.58
CA THR A 75 3.52 2.51 2.45
C THR A 75 4.52 3.47 1.80
N ASP A 76 4.30 4.78 1.86
CA ASP A 76 5.21 5.77 1.28
C ASP A 76 6.63 5.70 1.89
N TYR A 77 6.76 5.25 3.13
CA TYR A 77 8.04 5.15 3.86
C TYR A 77 8.78 3.82 3.64
N LEU A 78 8.14 2.84 2.99
CA LEU A 78 8.70 1.50 2.84
C LEU A 78 9.62 1.32 1.62
N ARG A 79 9.85 2.38 0.84
CA ARG A 79 10.68 2.35 -0.39
C ARG A 79 12.13 1.94 -0.14
N SER A 80 12.64 2.17 1.06
CA SER A 80 13.99 1.77 1.47
C SER A 80 14.13 0.28 1.79
N ASN A 81 13.03 -0.48 1.91
CA ASN A 81 13.09 -1.91 2.20
C ASN A 81 13.39 -2.71 0.92
N PRO A 82 14.44 -3.58 0.91
CA PRO A 82 14.85 -4.35 -0.27
C PRO A 82 13.84 -5.41 -0.71
N HIS A 83 12.93 -5.86 0.16
CA HIS A 83 11.96 -6.89 -0.17
C HIS A 83 10.65 -6.36 -0.75
N ILE A 84 10.51 -5.03 -0.84
CA ILE A 84 9.27 -4.37 -1.26
C ILE A 84 9.36 -3.89 -2.71
N ARG A 85 8.29 -4.17 -3.44
CA ARG A 85 7.98 -3.62 -4.77
C ARG A 85 6.66 -2.88 -4.74
N TYR A 86 6.59 -1.80 -5.49
CA TYR A 86 5.35 -1.03 -5.73
C TYR A 86 4.83 -1.40 -7.10
N GLU A 87 3.51 -1.48 -7.23
CA GLU A 87 2.91 -1.66 -8.55
C GLU A 87 3.16 -0.41 -9.41
N ASN A 88 3.75 -0.61 -10.59
CA ASN A 88 4.06 0.50 -11.48
C ASN A 88 2.80 1.23 -12.00
N SER A 89 1.67 0.56 -12.03
CA SER A 89 0.37 1.15 -12.36
C SER A 89 -0.08 2.20 -11.34
N ASP A 90 0.26 2.04 -10.06
CA ASP A 90 -0.09 2.98 -8.99
C ASP A 90 0.84 4.20 -8.96
N GLN A 91 2.05 4.08 -9.54
CA GLN A 91 3.04 5.15 -9.61
C GLN A 91 2.90 6.00 -10.88
N ASN A 92 1.72 6.59 -11.09
CA ASN A 92 1.46 7.39 -12.27
C ASN A 92 1.78 8.87 -12.03
N GLY A 93 2.81 9.37 -12.71
CA GLY A 93 3.21 10.78 -12.65
C GLY A 93 2.16 11.78 -13.15
N PHE A 94 1.16 11.32 -13.89
CA PHE A 94 0.03 12.15 -14.32
C PHE A 94 -1.09 12.23 -13.28
N GLN A 95 -1.05 11.39 -12.22
CA GLN A 95 -2.08 11.32 -11.18
C GLN A 95 -1.58 11.85 -9.81
N ARG A 96 -0.79 12.90 -9.80
CA ARG A 96 -0.17 13.44 -8.59
C ARG A 96 -1.15 14.08 -7.60
N GLY A 97 -2.37 14.35 -8.03
CA GLY A 97 -3.45 14.79 -7.15
C GLY A 97 -3.96 13.69 -6.20
N GLU A 98 -3.63 12.43 -6.45
CA GLU A 98 -4.06 11.31 -5.60
C GLU A 98 -3.33 11.30 -4.26
N ILE A 99 -4.06 10.87 -3.20
CA ILE A 99 -3.54 10.80 -1.82
C ILE A 99 -3.75 9.43 -1.15
N LYS A 100 -4.32 8.44 -1.87
CA LYS A 100 -4.47 7.07 -1.35
C LYS A 100 -3.10 6.38 -1.24
N PRO A 101 -2.95 5.37 -0.36
CA PRO A 101 -1.74 4.55 -0.31
C PRO A 101 -1.51 3.80 -1.62
N GLU A 102 -0.25 3.54 -1.94
CA GLU A 102 0.13 2.64 -3.03
C GLU A 102 0.09 1.18 -2.56
N ASN A 103 -0.28 0.26 -3.46
CA ASN A 103 -0.19 -1.17 -3.19
C ASN A 103 1.27 -1.64 -3.20
N ILE A 104 1.61 -2.51 -2.28
CA ILE A 104 2.95 -3.09 -2.18
C ILE A 104 2.92 -4.62 -2.28
N SER A 105 3.92 -5.16 -2.94
CA SER A 105 4.26 -6.58 -2.96
C SER A 105 5.48 -6.82 -2.08
N ILE A 106 5.43 -7.82 -1.22
CA ILE A 106 6.58 -8.26 -0.43
C ILE A 106 7.02 -9.61 -1.01
N ASN A 107 8.32 -9.75 -1.30
CA ASN A 107 8.91 -10.97 -1.84
C ASN A 107 8.21 -11.51 -3.10
N GLY A 108 7.72 -10.65 -3.96
CA GLY A 108 7.07 -11.03 -5.22
C GLY A 108 5.69 -11.68 -5.09
N ALA A 109 5.09 -11.70 -3.90
CA ALA A 109 3.71 -12.13 -3.73
C ALA A 109 2.73 -11.07 -4.24
N ASP A 110 1.49 -11.47 -4.52
CA ASP A 110 0.45 -10.51 -4.89
C ASP A 110 0.23 -9.48 -3.77
N PRO A 111 -0.02 -8.20 -4.06
CA PRO A 111 -0.25 -7.18 -3.04
C PRO A 111 -1.36 -7.53 -2.06
N ASN A 112 -2.41 -8.21 -2.52
CA ASN A 112 -3.51 -8.69 -1.68
C ASN A 112 -3.11 -9.83 -0.72
N GLN A 113 -1.92 -10.41 -0.87
CA GLN A 113 -1.30 -11.40 0.03
C GLN A 113 -0.29 -10.78 1.00
N THR A 114 -0.24 -9.46 1.11
CA THR A 114 0.47 -8.73 2.17
C THR A 114 -0.46 -8.56 3.38
N ALA A 115 0.00 -8.95 4.57
CA ALA A 115 -0.76 -8.70 5.79
C ALA A 115 -0.43 -7.33 6.37
N TYR A 116 -1.46 -6.65 6.85
CA TYR A 116 -1.34 -5.38 7.57
C TYR A 116 -1.90 -5.55 8.99
N PHE A 117 -1.09 -5.18 9.97
CA PHE A 117 -1.47 -5.21 11.38
C PHE A 117 -1.38 -3.81 11.98
N VAL A 118 -2.33 -3.47 12.82
CA VAL A 118 -2.28 -2.28 13.69
C VAL A 118 -2.52 -2.75 15.12
N ASP A 119 -1.57 -2.44 16.01
CA ASP A 119 -1.63 -2.84 17.42
C ASP A 119 -1.97 -4.34 17.60
N ASN A 120 -1.28 -5.20 16.84
CA ASN A 120 -1.42 -6.66 16.81
C ASN A 120 -2.72 -7.21 16.21
N VAL A 121 -3.59 -6.37 15.69
CA VAL A 121 -4.84 -6.78 15.04
C VAL A 121 -4.68 -6.74 13.53
N ASN A 122 -5.05 -7.81 12.84
CA ASN A 122 -5.06 -7.85 11.38
C ASN A 122 -6.18 -6.93 10.85
N ILE A 123 -5.78 -5.94 10.05
CA ILE A 123 -6.68 -4.90 9.52
C ILE A 123 -6.84 -5.01 8.00
N ASN A 124 -6.62 -6.16 7.41
CA ASN A 124 -6.80 -6.32 5.97
C ASN A 124 -8.26 -6.15 5.57
N ASN A 125 -8.46 -5.37 4.52
CA ASN A 125 -9.76 -5.25 3.87
C ASN A 125 -9.94 -6.38 2.85
N ASP A 126 -10.83 -7.34 3.14
CA ASP A 126 -11.16 -8.45 2.25
C ASP A 126 -12.16 -8.05 1.15
N LEU A 127 -12.71 -6.83 1.19
CA LEU A 127 -13.62 -6.31 0.16
C LEU A 127 -12.86 -5.87 -1.10
N ALA A 128 -11.56 -5.66 -1.00
CA ALA A 128 -10.67 -5.24 -2.09
C ALA A 128 -10.19 -6.43 -2.95
N ILE A 129 -11.05 -7.37 -3.20
CA ILE A 129 -10.71 -8.49 -4.06
C ILE A 129 -10.94 -8.05 -5.47
N ASP A 130 -9.83 -7.77 -6.20
CA ASP A 130 -9.86 -7.66 -7.66
C ASP A 130 -11.31 -7.43 -8.25
N ASN A 131 -11.54 -7.05 -9.39
CA ASN A 131 -12.87 -6.76 -9.99
C ASN A 131 -13.79 -7.99 -10.14
N SER A 132 -13.59 -9.03 -9.35
CA SER A 132 -14.37 -10.26 -9.40
C SER A 132 -15.78 -10.12 -8.83
N ILE A 133 -15.97 -9.22 -7.85
CA ILE A 133 -17.29 -8.84 -7.33
C ILE A 133 -17.64 -7.49 -7.91
N PHE A 134 -18.56 -7.45 -8.85
CA PHE A 134 -19.02 -6.19 -9.42
C PHE A 134 -20.46 -5.91 -9.03
N ASP A 135 -20.78 -4.66 -9.02
CA ASP A 135 -22.03 -4.14 -8.51
C ASP A 135 -23.16 -4.14 -9.56
N GLY A 136 -22.97 -4.56 -10.76
CA GLY A 136 -23.99 -4.59 -11.82
C GLY A 136 -24.42 -3.23 -12.36
N ALA A 137 -24.48 -2.20 -11.54
CA ALA A 137 -24.73 -0.83 -11.97
C ALA A 137 -23.46 -0.19 -12.56
N MET A 138 -22.31 -0.51 -11.97
CA MET A 138 -20.98 -0.27 -12.54
C MET A 138 -20.17 -1.57 -12.49
N GLN A 139 -19.24 -1.74 -13.43
CA GLN A 139 -18.39 -2.94 -13.49
C GLN A 139 -17.26 -2.95 -12.44
N VAL A 140 -17.41 -2.20 -11.36
CA VAL A 140 -16.47 -2.10 -10.25
C VAL A 140 -17.21 -2.19 -8.92
N VAL A 141 -16.53 -2.69 -7.89
CA VAL A 141 -17.07 -2.68 -6.53
C VAL A 141 -17.32 -1.25 -6.06
N PRO A 142 -18.28 -1.01 -5.15
CA PRO A 142 -18.48 0.30 -4.58
C PRO A 142 -17.28 0.74 -3.75
N GLY A 143 -17.00 2.04 -3.74
CA GLY A 143 -15.93 2.63 -2.96
C GLY A 143 -14.54 2.46 -3.56
N ILE A 144 -13.53 2.45 -2.70
CA ILE A 144 -12.11 2.37 -3.06
C ILE A 144 -11.59 0.98 -2.73
N SER A 145 -11.34 0.16 -3.74
CA SER A 145 -10.75 -1.16 -3.53
C SER A 145 -9.29 -1.04 -3.10
N HIS A 146 -8.98 -1.33 -1.83
CA HIS A 146 -7.63 -1.32 -1.28
C HIS A 146 -7.46 -2.34 -0.15
N THR A 147 -6.30 -3.00 -0.06
CA THR A 147 -6.02 -4.05 0.93
C THR A 147 -5.89 -3.51 2.36
N GLN A 148 -5.42 -2.28 2.53
CA GLN A 148 -5.37 -1.60 3.82
C GLN A 148 -6.76 -1.02 4.14
N ALA A 149 -7.34 -1.38 5.27
CA ALA A 149 -8.61 -0.81 5.69
C ALA A 149 -8.46 0.63 6.23
N TYR A 150 -7.33 0.94 6.84
CA TYR A 150 -7.04 2.26 7.40
C TYR A 150 -5.97 2.95 6.56
N PHE A 151 -6.26 4.14 6.06
CA PHE A 151 -5.29 5.01 5.40
C PHE A 151 -4.67 5.96 6.43
N PHE A 152 -3.92 5.39 7.38
CA PHE A 152 -3.31 6.18 8.43
C PHE A 152 -2.25 7.14 7.91
N ASP A 153 -2.23 8.32 8.53
CA ASP A 153 -1.07 9.19 8.52
C ASP A 153 0.02 8.59 9.42
N ALA A 154 1.21 8.35 8.85
CA ALA A 154 2.31 7.70 9.56
C ALA A 154 2.79 8.49 10.79
N THR A 155 2.48 9.78 10.91
CA THR A 155 2.82 10.59 12.10
C THR A 155 2.08 10.17 13.36
N MET A 156 0.98 9.40 13.23
CA MET A 156 0.24 8.82 14.36
C MET A 156 0.86 7.54 14.90
N LEU A 157 1.94 7.05 14.25
CA LEU A 157 2.57 5.78 14.58
C LEU A 157 3.84 6.00 15.40
N SER A 158 4.11 5.10 16.33
CA SER A 158 5.37 5.03 17.05
C SER A 158 6.44 4.33 16.21
N LYS A 159 6.04 3.28 15.49
CA LYS A 159 6.91 2.54 14.56
C LYS A 159 6.12 1.80 13.50
N VAL A 160 6.80 1.49 12.40
CA VAL A 160 6.32 0.57 11.36
C VAL A 160 7.39 -0.50 11.17
N GLU A 161 7.00 -1.75 11.23
CA GLU A 161 7.87 -2.90 10.99
C GLU A 161 7.43 -3.63 9.74
N VAL A 162 8.39 -4.05 8.92
CA VAL A 162 8.17 -4.99 7.83
C VAL A 162 8.85 -6.28 8.18
N GLN A 163 8.08 -7.36 8.28
CA GLN A 163 8.60 -8.71 8.44
C GLN A 163 8.49 -9.42 7.10
N ASP A 164 9.63 -9.74 6.51
CA ASP A 164 9.72 -10.26 5.15
C ASP A 164 10.13 -11.74 5.09
N SER A 165 10.85 -12.28 6.07
CA SER A 165 11.22 -13.69 6.15
C SER A 165 11.46 -14.16 7.59
N ASN A 166 11.46 -15.47 7.79
CA ASN A 166 11.60 -16.09 9.11
C ASN A 166 10.57 -15.56 10.12
N ILE A 167 9.33 -15.38 9.67
CA ILE A 167 8.27 -14.74 10.46
C ILE A 167 7.76 -15.73 11.52
N SER A 168 7.53 -15.24 12.74
CA SER A 168 7.01 -16.00 13.88
C SER A 168 5.71 -16.74 13.58
N ALA A 169 5.46 -17.85 14.27
CA ALA A 169 4.23 -18.62 14.17
C ALA A 169 2.98 -17.85 14.68
N SER A 170 3.16 -16.81 15.48
CA SER A 170 2.07 -15.93 15.92
C SER A 170 1.40 -15.16 14.77
N LEU A 171 2.14 -14.89 13.67
CA LEU A 171 1.65 -14.14 12.51
C LEU A 171 1.27 -15.05 11.35
N GLY A 172 0.21 -14.69 10.64
CA GLY A 172 -0.30 -15.41 9.47
C GLY A 172 -1.21 -14.55 8.60
N GLY A 173 -1.85 -15.18 7.59
CA GLY A 173 -2.71 -14.49 6.65
C GLY A 173 -1.96 -13.76 5.55
N PHE A 174 -0.79 -14.25 5.15
CA PHE A 174 0.05 -13.69 4.08
C PHE A 174 0.86 -14.79 3.35
N MET A 175 1.26 -14.50 2.13
CA MET A 175 2.27 -15.27 1.39
C MET A 175 3.55 -14.45 1.20
N GLY A 176 3.44 -13.13 1.15
CA GLY A 176 4.55 -12.21 0.95
C GLY A 176 5.29 -11.84 2.24
N GLY A 177 4.57 -11.33 3.20
CA GLY A 177 5.09 -10.81 4.46
C GLY A 177 4.07 -9.96 5.17
N ALA A 178 4.50 -9.29 6.23
CA ALA A 178 3.62 -8.48 7.07
C ALA A 178 4.17 -7.06 7.27
N VAL A 179 3.28 -6.08 7.23
CA VAL A 179 3.51 -4.70 7.67
C VAL A 179 2.80 -4.52 8.99
N ILE A 180 3.53 -4.19 10.03
CA ILE A 180 3.03 -4.05 11.39
C ILE A 180 3.21 -2.60 11.81
N ALA A 181 2.12 -1.89 11.97
CA ALA A 181 2.09 -0.53 12.47
C ALA A 181 1.73 -0.54 13.96
N LYS A 182 2.47 0.24 14.74
CA LYS A 182 2.15 0.47 16.13
C LYS A 182 1.74 1.91 16.31
N THR A 183 0.55 2.14 16.86
CA THR A 183 0.06 3.49 17.14
C THR A 183 0.81 4.11 18.32
N LYS A 184 0.86 5.43 18.37
CA LYS A 184 1.52 6.13 19.48
C LYS A 184 0.79 5.87 20.77
N GLN A 185 1.55 5.49 21.78
CA GLN A 185 1.14 5.33 23.16
C GLN A 185 1.72 6.48 24.00
N TYR A 186 1.15 6.73 25.16
CA TYR A 186 1.64 7.78 26.04
C TYR A 186 3.10 7.51 26.45
N SER A 187 3.98 8.45 26.15
CA SER A 187 5.44 8.31 26.32
C SER A 187 5.93 8.63 27.74
N GLY A 188 5.04 8.98 28.67
CA GLY A 188 5.40 9.48 30.00
C GLY A 188 5.59 10.99 30.09
N THR A 189 5.57 11.69 28.95
CA THR A 189 5.75 13.16 28.88
C THR A 189 4.59 13.80 28.14
N ASP A 190 3.99 14.82 28.75
CA ASP A 190 2.98 15.63 28.10
C ASP A 190 3.57 16.37 26.91
N SER A 191 2.92 16.30 25.75
CA SER A 191 3.40 16.97 24.55
C SER A 191 2.24 17.30 23.59
N ILE A 192 2.43 18.31 22.76
CA ILE A 192 1.54 18.67 21.66
C ILE A 192 2.40 18.90 20.43
N LYS A 193 2.03 18.25 19.32
CA LYS A 193 2.65 18.41 18.00
C LYS A 193 1.62 18.87 17.03
N LEU A 194 1.89 19.99 16.35
CA LEU A 194 1.07 20.53 15.27
C LEU A 194 1.89 20.49 13.98
N LYS A 195 1.26 20.11 12.88
CA LYS A 195 1.92 20.06 11.57
C LYS A 195 0.99 20.55 10.48
N TYR A 196 1.53 21.37 9.58
CA TYR A 196 0.91 21.72 8.32
C TYR A 196 1.88 21.47 7.19
N ARG A 197 1.42 20.77 6.15
CA ARG A 197 2.22 20.41 4.99
C ARG A 197 1.44 20.66 3.71
N THR A 198 2.10 21.16 2.67
CA THR A 198 1.44 21.50 1.41
C THR A 198 2.34 21.32 0.20
N THR A 199 1.71 21.03 -0.93
CA THR A 199 2.30 21.14 -2.28
C THR A 199 1.25 21.61 -3.27
N ASN A 200 1.74 22.11 -4.41
CA ASN A 200 0.89 22.59 -5.49
C ASN A 200 1.50 22.17 -6.84
N SER A 201 0.67 21.93 -7.84
CA SER A 201 1.12 21.56 -9.18
C SER A 201 2.09 22.53 -9.82
N SER A 202 2.07 23.83 -9.45
CA SER A 202 3.06 24.81 -9.90
C SER A 202 4.48 24.56 -9.35
N TRP A 203 4.60 23.78 -8.28
CA TRP A 203 5.87 23.36 -7.67
C TRP A 203 6.33 21.99 -8.17
N ALA A 204 5.59 21.41 -9.10
CA ALA A 204 5.91 20.13 -9.71
C ALA A 204 6.34 20.31 -11.16
N LYS A 205 7.25 19.45 -11.59
CA LYS A 205 7.69 19.37 -12.98
C LYS A 205 7.72 17.92 -13.41
N MET A 206 7.29 17.65 -14.62
CA MET A 206 7.34 16.33 -15.21
C MET A 206 7.90 16.45 -16.63
N GLU A 207 8.95 15.71 -16.92
CA GLU A 207 9.49 15.57 -18.27
C GLU A 207 9.01 14.22 -18.81
N ALA A 208 8.08 14.27 -19.75
CA ALA A 208 7.65 13.12 -20.53
C ALA A 208 8.25 13.24 -21.95
N GLY A 209 8.18 12.16 -22.75
CA GLY A 209 8.65 12.19 -24.14
C GLY A 209 8.00 13.31 -24.95
N ASP A 210 8.61 13.72 -26.05
CA ASP A 210 8.19 14.90 -26.85
C ASP A 210 6.73 14.84 -27.31
N SER A 211 6.23 13.66 -27.66
CA SER A 211 4.83 13.43 -28.01
C SER A 211 3.89 13.76 -26.86
N VAL A 212 4.18 13.23 -25.66
CA VAL A 212 3.40 13.50 -24.46
C VAL A 212 3.52 14.96 -24.03
N GLN A 213 4.70 15.57 -24.15
CA GLN A 213 4.89 17.00 -23.91
C GLN A 213 4.06 17.87 -24.86
N LYS A 214 3.94 17.48 -26.11
CA LYS A 214 3.06 18.16 -27.08
C LYS A 214 1.60 18.04 -26.66
N ILE A 215 1.15 16.84 -26.26
CA ILE A 215 -0.21 16.60 -25.79
C ILE A 215 -0.49 17.40 -24.51
N LEU A 216 0.41 17.37 -23.52
CA LEU A 216 0.27 18.18 -22.31
C LEU A 216 0.22 19.68 -22.57
N LYS A 217 0.83 20.17 -23.66
CA LYS A 217 0.74 21.56 -24.10
C LYS A 217 -0.53 21.83 -24.90
N LEU A 218 -1.02 20.84 -25.66
CA LEU A 218 -2.25 20.89 -26.44
C LEU A 218 -3.49 20.63 -25.60
N VAL A 219 -3.37 19.86 -24.52
CA VAL A 219 -4.40 19.69 -23.51
C VAL A 219 -4.64 21.07 -22.90
N ARG A 220 -5.54 21.80 -23.55
CA ARG A 220 -6.03 23.06 -22.98
C ARG A 220 -6.61 22.72 -21.60
N PRO A 221 -6.60 23.63 -20.65
CA PRO A 221 -7.36 23.47 -19.42
C PRO A 221 -8.80 22.99 -19.67
N ASP A 222 -9.32 23.26 -20.86
CA ASP A 222 -10.66 22.96 -21.32
C ASP A 222 -10.85 21.51 -21.85
N ASP A 223 -9.75 20.81 -22.19
CA ASP A 223 -9.81 19.42 -22.69
C ASP A 223 -9.54 18.37 -21.61
N VAL A 224 -9.18 18.79 -20.40
CA VAL A 224 -8.80 17.90 -19.30
C VAL A 224 -10.05 17.40 -18.59
N GLY A 225 -10.59 16.32 -19.06
CA GLY A 225 -11.64 15.59 -18.36
C GLY A 225 -11.27 14.15 -18.11
N VAL A 226 -10.00 13.79 -18.30
CA VAL A 226 -9.50 12.43 -18.13
C VAL A 226 -9.01 12.29 -16.70
N ALA A 227 -9.61 11.37 -15.92
CA ALA A 227 -9.19 11.09 -14.54
C ALA A 227 -7.70 10.69 -14.46
N GLU A 228 -7.14 10.21 -15.56
CA GLU A 228 -5.74 9.84 -15.70
C GLU A 228 -4.78 11.03 -15.75
N LEU A 229 -5.23 12.22 -16.19
CA LEU A 229 -4.41 13.41 -16.31
C LEU A 229 -4.82 14.46 -15.29
N GLN A 230 -3.95 14.77 -14.33
CA GLN A 230 -4.20 15.71 -13.25
C GLN A 230 -3.13 16.84 -13.25
N PRO A 231 -3.12 17.72 -14.27
CA PRO A 231 -2.07 18.72 -14.42
C PRO A 231 -2.15 19.83 -13.38
N LYS A 232 -3.31 20.05 -12.78
CA LYS A 232 -3.55 21.07 -11.77
C LYS A 232 -4.13 20.45 -10.50
N TYR A 233 -3.36 20.52 -9.42
CA TYR A 233 -3.79 20.03 -8.09
C TYR A 233 -3.18 20.90 -7.00
N ASN A 234 -3.81 20.82 -5.82
CA ASN A 234 -3.31 21.39 -4.57
C ASN A 234 -3.56 20.38 -3.46
N LYS A 235 -2.51 20.02 -2.71
CA LYS A 235 -2.58 19.11 -1.58
C LYS A 235 -2.20 19.81 -0.30
N GLN A 236 -2.94 19.50 0.78
CA GLN A 236 -2.72 20.02 2.11
C GLN A 236 -2.90 18.91 3.14
N THR A 237 -2.06 18.93 4.17
CA THR A 237 -2.15 18.03 5.32
C THR A 237 -2.07 18.85 6.58
N PHE A 238 -2.97 18.59 7.51
CA PHE A 238 -2.98 19.14 8.85
C PHE A 238 -3.00 18.00 9.87
N ASN A 239 -2.11 18.06 10.88
CA ASN A 239 -2.05 17.08 11.95
C ASN A 239 -2.01 17.75 13.32
N ILE A 240 -2.66 17.11 14.27
CA ILE A 240 -2.53 17.34 15.72
C ILE A 240 -2.21 16.01 16.36
N LEU A 241 -1.22 15.99 17.22
CA LEU A 241 -0.92 14.85 18.09
C LEU A 241 -0.67 15.41 19.50
N ALA A 242 -1.45 14.95 20.47
CA ALA A 242 -1.35 15.36 21.86
C ALA A 242 -1.17 14.15 22.77
N GLU A 243 -0.21 14.22 23.66
CA GLU A 243 0.04 13.26 24.73
C GLU A 243 -0.22 13.94 26.06
N LYS A 244 -0.99 13.29 26.94
CA LYS A 244 -1.39 13.87 28.22
C LYS A 244 -1.46 12.82 29.30
N ARG A 245 -0.82 13.09 30.44
CA ARG A 245 -1.07 12.36 31.67
C ARG A 245 -2.40 12.80 32.27
N LEU A 246 -3.33 11.88 32.46
CA LEU A 246 -4.63 12.13 33.09
C LEU A 246 -4.55 11.95 34.61
N ASN A 247 -3.80 10.96 35.07
CA ASN A 247 -3.40 10.74 36.46
C ASN A 247 -2.11 9.91 36.51
N ASP A 248 -1.66 9.51 37.69
CA ASP A 248 -0.39 8.80 37.89
C ASP A 248 -0.30 7.46 37.16
N ASN A 249 -1.44 6.82 36.91
CA ASN A 249 -1.54 5.50 36.30
C ASN A 249 -2.20 5.51 34.92
N LEU A 250 -2.65 6.66 34.41
CA LEU A 250 -3.41 6.76 33.17
C LEU A 250 -2.84 7.85 32.27
N GLY A 251 -2.37 7.44 31.11
CA GLY A 251 -1.94 8.29 30.02
C GLY A 251 -2.89 8.23 28.83
N MET A 252 -2.95 9.31 28.07
CA MET A 252 -3.78 9.45 26.88
C MET A 252 -2.94 9.98 25.71
N VAL A 253 -3.21 9.45 24.53
CA VAL A 253 -2.77 10.00 23.24
C VAL A 253 -3.98 10.29 22.39
N PHE A 254 -4.06 11.49 21.86
CA PHE A 254 -5.06 11.90 20.86
C PHE A 254 -4.35 12.36 19.59
N GLY A 255 -4.75 11.81 18.46
CA GLY A 255 -4.26 12.17 17.14
C GLY A 255 -5.41 12.52 16.18
N TYR A 256 -5.24 13.57 15.41
CA TYR A 256 -6.10 13.91 14.29
C TYR A 256 -5.26 14.32 13.08
N SER A 257 -5.58 13.75 11.92
CA SER A 257 -4.99 14.14 10.65
C SER A 257 -6.07 14.37 9.61
N ARG A 258 -5.94 15.44 8.85
CA ARG A 258 -6.72 15.72 7.65
C ARG A 258 -5.79 15.96 6.48
N ARG A 259 -5.93 15.13 5.44
CA ARG A 259 -5.25 15.29 4.15
C ARG A 259 -6.29 15.60 3.09
N THR A 260 -6.05 16.61 2.30
CA THR A 260 -6.96 17.04 1.22
C THR A 260 -6.20 17.19 -0.08
N SER A 261 -6.89 16.91 -1.17
CA SER A 261 -6.43 17.22 -2.51
C SER A 261 -7.60 17.77 -3.32
N SER A 262 -7.35 18.89 -4.00
CA SER A 262 -8.25 19.48 -4.98
C SER A 262 -7.62 19.38 -6.35
N ILE A 263 -8.30 18.74 -7.29
CA ILE A 263 -7.82 18.46 -8.65
C ILE A 263 -8.76 19.16 -9.62
N GLU A 264 -8.27 20.17 -10.34
CA GLU A 264 -9.08 20.89 -11.32
C GLU A 264 -9.32 20.00 -12.54
N GLN A 265 -10.58 19.85 -12.94
CA GLN A 265 -10.99 19.12 -14.13
C GLN A 265 -12.16 19.81 -14.82
N ASN A 266 -12.35 19.56 -16.10
CA ASN A 266 -13.50 19.99 -16.85
C ASN A 266 -14.60 18.92 -16.80
N ARG A 267 -15.82 19.38 -16.70
CA ARG A 267 -17.04 18.58 -16.70
C ARG A 267 -17.97 19.00 -17.80
N LEU A 268 -18.50 18.00 -18.53
CA LEU A 268 -19.55 18.23 -19.48
C LEU A 268 -20.86 18.61 -18.76
N ILE A 269 -21.41 19.76 -19.06
CA ILE A 269 -22.72 20.24 -18.57
C ILE A 269 -23.76 20.29 -19.68
N GLY A 270 -23.33 20.30 -20.94
CA GLY A 270 -24.16 20.22 -22.12
C GLY A 270 -23.42 19.57 -23.26
N TYR A 271 -24.03 18.63 -23.95
CA TYR A 271 -23.38 17.89 -25.05
C TYR A 271 -23.52 18.65 -26.38
N LYS A 272 -22.62 18.31 -27.30
CA LYS A 272 -22.64 18.83 -28.66
C LYS A 272 -23.92 18.38 -29.37
N THR A 273 -24.58 19.33 -30.00
CA THR A 273 -25.69 19.07 -30.91
C THR A 273 -25.33 19.52 -32.34
N ALA A 274 -26.23 19.37 -33.29
CA ALA A 274 -26.02 19.89 -34.65
C ALA A 274 -25.76 21.41 -34.68
N THR A 275 -26.30 22.13 -33.68
CA THR A 275 -26.29 23.61 -33.65
C THR A 275 -25.55 24.20 -32.48
N THR A 276 -25.15 23.40 -31.47
CA THR A 276 -24.50 23.86 -30.27
C THR A 276 -23.23 23.05 -29.96
N GLU A 277 -22.14 23.73 -29.65
CA GLU A 277 -20.93 23.09 -29.17
C GLU A 277 -21.10 22.51 -27.74
N ALA A 278 -20.26 21.53 -27.40
CA ALA A 278 -20.23 20.98 -26.06
C ALA A 278 -19.92 22.06 -25.01
N GLN A 279 -20.73 22.10 -23.95
CA GLN A 279 -20.53 23.04 -22.86
C GLN A 279 -19.78 22.36 -21.71
N LEU A 280 -18.67 22.94 -21.31
CA LEU A 280 -17.82 22.48 -20.23
C LEU A 280 -17.82 23.48 -19.07
N ASP A 281 -17.83 22.97 -17.85
CA ASP A 281 -17.65 23.75 -16.64
C ASP A 281 -16.45 23.24 -15.84
N LYS A 282 -15.69 24.16 -15.24
CA LYS A 282 -14.55 23.82 -14.40
C LYS A 282 -15.04 23.39 -13.03
N GLN A 283 -14.74 22.16 -12.68
CA GLN A 283 -15.06 21.61 -11.36
C GLN A 283 -13.86 20.89 -10.77
N ASN A 284 -13.82 20.82 -9.46
CA ASN A 284 -12.73 20.15 -8.76
C ASN A 284 -13.16 18.74 -8.35
N HIS A 285 -12.43 17.74 -8.79
CA HIS A 285 -12.37 16.48 -8.09
C HIS A 285 -11.73 16.70 -6.73
N GLN A 286 -12.28 16.08 -5.72
CA GLN A 286 -11.79 16.22 -4.35
C GLN A 286 -11.37 14.87 -3.79
N ARG A 287 -10.26 14.88 -3.04
CA ARG A 287 -9.83 13.78 -2.21
C ARG A 287 -9.72 14.28 -0.78
N LEU A 288 -10.24 13.51 0.14
CA LEU A 288 -10.22 13.81 1.57
C LEU A 288 -9.86 12.54 2.32
N SER A 289 -8.92 12.65 3.25
CA SER A 289 -8.59 11.57 4.19
C SER A 289 -8.55 12.14 5.60
N ASP A 290 -9.47 11.70 6.45
CA ASP A 290 -9.50 12.01 7.87
C ASP A 290 -9.09 10.79 8.68
N ASN A 291 -8.20 10.99 9.67
CA ASN A 291 -7.83 9.96 10.64
C ASN A 291 -7.98 10.51 12.06
N ILE A 292 -8.53 9.68 12.94
CA ILE A 292 -8.61 9.96 14.39
C ILE A 292 -8.02 8.75 15.11
N LEU A 293 -7.20 9.03 16.11
CA LEU A 293 -6.62 8.08 17.04
C LEU A 293 -6.88 8.56 18.46
N LEU A 294 -7.34 7.65 19.33
CA LEU A 294 -7.38 7.86 20.77
C LEU A 294 -6.84 6.59 21.44
N ASN A 295 -5.75 6.71 22.19
CA ASN A 295 -5.19 5.64 22.98
C ASN A 295 -5.19 6.02 24.47
N LEU A 296 -5.61 5.10 25.30
CA LEU A 296 -5.57 5.18 26.76
C LEU A 296 -4.69 4.04 27.27
N ASN A 297 -3.68 4.41 28.06
CA ASN A 297 -2.75 3.47 28.71
C ASN A 297 -2.97 3.55 30.21
N TRP A 298 -3.49 2.47 30.79
CA TRP A 298 -3.78 2.39 32.19
C TRP A 298 -2.97 1.25 32.86
N THR A 299 -2.23 1.61 33.92
CA THR A 299 -1.44 0.68 34.72
C THR A 299 -2.01 0.68 36.17
N PRO A 300 -3.12 -0.07 36.41
CA PRO A 300 -3.77 -0.06 37.74
C PRO A 300 -2.86 -0.59 38.84
N GLN A 301 -1.97 -1.55 38.52
CA GLN A 301 -0.98 -2.16 39.37
C GLN A 301 0.31 -2.42 38.60
N GLU A 302 1.45 -2.65 39.27
CA GLU A 302 2.75 -2.86 38.63
C GLU A 302 2.76 -4.04 37.63
N LYS A 303 1.93 -5.08 37.87
CA LYS A 303 1.85 -6.28 37.04
C LYS A 303 0.73 -6.23 36.00
N GLU A 304 -0.06 -5.20 35.99
CA GLU A 304 -1.24 -5.05 35.16
C GLU A 304 -1.13 -3.86 34.23
N ARG A 305 -1.37 -4.07 32.96
CA ARG A 305 -1.48 -3.00 31.98
C ARG A 305 -2.68 -3.22 31.08
N ILE A 306 -3.47 -2.18 30.91
CA ILE A 306 -4.65 -2.17 30.04
C ILE A 306 -4.46 -1.05 29.01
N GLU A 307 -4.57 -1.39 27.75
CA GLU A 307 -4.53 -0.43 26.65
C GLU A 307 -5.87 -0.46 25.93
N PHE A 308 -6.45 0.70 25.79
CA PHE A 308 -7.64 0.90 24.97
C PHE A 308 -7.27 1.81 23.79
N GLY A 309 -7.53 1.35 22.57
CA GLY A 309 -7.33 2.09 21.34
C GLY A 309 -8.64 2.28 20.58
N LEU A 310 -8.90 3.50 20.12
CA LEU A 310 -9.96 3.82 19.18
C LEU A 310 -9.31 4.42 17.92
N ARG A 311 -9.67 3.89 16.75
CA ARG A 311 -9.13 4.33 15.47
C ARG A 311 -10.25 4.55 14.45
N TYR A 312 -10.14 5.65 13.72
CA TYR A 312 -11.06 5.99 12.65
C TYR A 312 -10.28 6.46 11.43
N SER A 313 -10.69 6.00 10.26
CA SER A 313 -10.18 6.47 8.97
C SER A 313 -11.36 6.67 8.02
N ASN A 314 -11.38 7.79 7.34
CA ASN A 314 -12.37 8.09 6.31
C ASN A 314 -11.67 8.68 5.10
N TYR A 315 -11.60 7.90 4.03
CA TYR A 315 -11.15 8.39 2.74
C TYR A 315 -12.35 8.60 1.83
N LYS A 316 -12.38 9.73 1.14
CA LYS A 316 -13.46 10.11 0.22
C LYS A 316 -12.87 10.63 -1.08
N GLU A 317 -13.40 10.14 -2.20
CA GLU A 317 -13.20 10.71 -3.53
C GLU A 317 -14.51 11.29 -4.04
N LEU A 318 -14.51 12.55 -4.45
CA LEU A 318 -15.56 13.11 -5.29
C LEU A 318 -15.09 13.08 -6.73
N LYS A 319 -15.84 12.42 -7.59
CA LYS A 319 -15.53 12.19 -9.01
C LYS A 319 -16.59 12.74 -9.92
N TYR A 320 -16.17 13.15 -11.08
CA TYR A 320 -17.00 13.42 -12.23
C TYR A 320 -16.45 12.64 -13.42
N PHE A 321 -17.32 12.08 -14.23
CA PHE A 321 -16.91 11.49 -15.49
C PHE A 321 -17.06 12.55 -16.58
N LYS A 322 -16.05 12.70 -17.44
CA LYS A 322 -15.97 13.74 -18.47
C LYS A 322 -17.23 13.83 -19.32
N GLU A 323 -17.67 12.69 -19.81
CA GLU A 323 -18.80 12.57 -20.74
C GLU A 323 -20.14 12.34 -20.06
N ASN A 324 -20.21 12.55 -18.74
CA ASN A 324 -21.43 12.29 -17.96
C ASN A 324 -22.01 13.59 -17.40
N ILE A 325 -23.23 13.86 -17.86
CA ILE A 325 -23.99 15.06 -17.42
C ILE A 325 -24.79 14.70 -16.18
N ASN A 326 -24.77 15.60 -15.18
CA ASN A 326 -25.53 15.47 -13.93
C ASN A 326 -25.17 14.24 -13.07
N ASN A 327 -23.95 13.75 -13.18
CA ASN A 327 -23.48 12.66 -12.35
C ASN A 327 -22.40 13.12 -11.37
N ASN A 328 -22.73 13.09 -10.07
CA ASN A 328 -21.79 13.25 -9.00
C ASN A 328 -21.63 11.91 -8.31
N VAL A 329 -20.43 11.37 -8.31
CA VAL A 329 -20.09 10.12 -7.63
C VAL A 329 -19.12 10.42 -6.50
N SER A 330 -19.45 9.99 -5.30
CA SER A 330 -18.54 9.99 -4.17
C SER A 330 -18.29 8.56 -3.75
N ASP A 331 -17.03 8.14 -3.83
CA ASP A 331 -16.56 6.87 -3.29
C ASP A 331 -15.93 7.09 -1.93
N TYR A 332 -16.20 6.17 -1.01
CA TYR A 332 -15.70 6.19 0.36
C TYR A 332 -15.00 4.89 0.69
N HIS A 333 -13.92 5.01 1.44
CA HIS A 333 -13.22 3.91 2.10
C HIS A 333 -13.10 4.27 3.58
N GLN A 334 -13.90 3.61 4.42
CA GLN A 334 -14.07 3.98 5.82
C GLN A 334 -13.72 2.80 6.71
N ALA A 335 -13.06 3.09 7.82
CA ALA A 335 -12.77 2.13 8.87
C ALA A 335 -12.97 2.76 10.24
N LEU A 336 -13.61 2.01 11.14
CA LEU A 336 -13.77 2.35 12.56
C LEU A 336 -13.43 1.10 13.36
N GLY A 337 -12.53 1.22 14.32
CA GLY A 337 -12.16 0.10 15.15
C GLY A 337 -11.81 0.49 16.57
N SER A 338 -11.95 -0.49 17.46
CA SER A 338 -11.51 -0.40 18.84
C SER A 338 -10.72 -1.66 19.21
N THR A 339 -9.72 -1.48 20.06
CA THR A 339 -8.89 -2.56 20.60
C THR A 339 -8.79 -2.39 22.10
N LEU A 340 -8.97 -3.47 22.83
CA LEU A 340 -8.71 -3.57 24.25
C LEU A 340 -7.67 -4.66 24.45
N ALA A 341 -6.50 -4.28 24.92
CA ALA A 341 -5.44 -5.22 25.26
C ALA A 341 -5.23 -5.21 26.77
N TRP A 342 -5.19 -6.40 27.36
CA TRP A 342 -4.85 -6.61 28.75
C TRP A 342 -3.60 -7.45 28.86
N VAL A 343 -2.62 -6.95 29.57
CA VAL A 343 -1.33 -7.58 29.78
C VAL A 343 -1.14 -7.81 31.28
N HIS A 344 -0.90 -9.06 31.65
CA HIS A 344 -0.58 -9.46 33.01
C HIS A 344 0.80 -10.11 33.10
N SER A 345 1.64 -9.60 33.99
CA SER A 345 2.98 -10.13 34.22
C SER A 345 2.98 -11.07 35.43
N PHE A 346 3.14 -12.37 35.15
CA PHE A 346 3.40 -13.39 36.16
C PHE A 346 4.88 -13.43 36.53
N ASN A 347 5.23 -14.19 37.53
CA ASN A 347 6.64 -14.45 37.89
C ASN A 347 7.33 -15.42 36.90
N SER A 348 6.56 -16.04 35.99
CA SER A 348 7.03 -17.04 35.01
C SER A 348 6.82 -16.62 33.58
N GLY A 349 6.33 -15.41 33.32
CA GLY A 349 6.09 -14.92 31.97
C GLY A 349 4.98 -13.88 31.89
N VAL A 350 4.65 -13.52 30.68
CA VAL A 350 3.69 -12.44 30.35
C VAL A 350 2.51 -13.03 29.59
N TRP A 351 1.30 -12.72 30.04
CA TRP A 351 0.05 -13.10 29.39
C TRP A 351 -0.60 -11.86 28.78
N THR A 352 -0.81 -11.91 27.49
CA THR A 352 -1.45 -10.84 26.72
C THR A 352 -2.77 -11.34 26.13
N ASN A 353 -3.83 -10.57 26.34
CA ASN A 353 -5.14 -10.81 25.74
C ASN A 353 -5.57 -9.58 24.96
N THR A 354 -6.05 -9.78 23.75
CA THR A 354 -6.52 -8.69 22.89
C THR A 354 -7.91 -8.98 22.37
N LEU A 355 -8.82 -8.06 22.59
CA LEU A 355 -10.15 -8.05 21.99
C LEU A 355 -10.27 -6.84 21.09
N ALA A 356 -10.65 -7.04 19.83
CA ALA A 356 -10.85 -5.94 18.89
C ALA A 356 -12.11 -6.11 18.07
N TYR A 357 -12.70 -4.99 17.74
CA TYR A 357 -13.77 -4.89 16.76
C TYR A 357 -13.42 -3.84 15.73
N ASP A 358 -13.52 -4.22 14.45
CA ASP A 358 -13.29 -3.34 13.32
C ASP A 358 -14.43 -3.43 12.32
N ARG A 359 -14.89 -2.29 11.85
CA ARG A 359 -15.86 -2.17 10.77
C ARG A 359 -15.24 -1.44 9.60
N PHE A 360 -15.15 -2.12 8.46
CA PHE A 360 -14.68 -1.56 7.19
C PHE A 360 -15.87 -1.38 6.25
N GLN A 361 -15.89 -0.29 5.51
CA GLN A 361 -16.99 0.01 4.63
C GLN A 361 -16.53 0.75 3.38
N ASP A 362 -16.74 0.12 2.24
CA ASP A 362 -16.61 0.73 0.91
C ASP A 362 -17.98 1.12 0.39
N LYS A 363 -18.15 2.39 0.04
CA LYS A 363 -19.44 2.95 -0.37
C LYS A 363 -19.31 3.74 -1.65
N ARG A 364 -20.31 3.65 -2.50
CA ARG A 364 -20.57 4.61 -3.56
C ARG A 364 -21.84 5.38 -3.26
N LYS A 365 -21.76 6.70 -3.34
CA LYS A 365 -22.93 7.60 -3.38
C LYS A 365 -22.99 8.25 -4.73
N SER A 366 -24.14 8.16 -5.38
CA SER A 366 -24.40 8.76 -6.66
C SER A 366 -25.53 9.76 -6.54
N SER A 367 -25.50 10.82 -7.35
CA SER A 367 -26.57 11.82 -7.39
C SER A 367 -27.88 11.29 -8.01
N SER A 368 -27.83 10.19 -8.73
CA SER A 368 -28.97 9.57 -9.41
C SER A 368 -28.86 8.05 -9.36
N ASN A 369 -29.98 7.34 -9.38
CA ASN A 369 -30.10 5.90 -9.55
C ASN A 369 -30.60 5.49 -10.96
N SER A 370 -30.52 6.40 -11.91
CA SER A 370 -30.84 6.14 -13.32
C SER A 370 -29.74 6.70 -14.20
N VAL A 371 -29.19 5.89 -15.11
CA VAL A 371 -28.19 6.26 -16.10
C VAL A 371 -28.69 5.96 -17.50
N GLU A 372 -28.59 6.95 -18.39
CA GLU A 372 -28.83 6.80 -19.83
C GLU A 372 -27.52 7.03 -20.58
N THR A 373 -27.02 6.00 -21.26
CA THR A 373 -25.89 6.08 -22.18
C THR A 373 -26.41 6.28 -23.57
N THR A 374 -26.04 7.35 -24.25
CA THR A 374 -26.46 7.69 -25.60
C THR A 374 -25.26 7.68 -26.52
N SER A 375 -25.36 6.84 -27.57
CA SER A 375 -24.43 6.85 -28.69
C SER A 375 -25.08 7.56 -29.86
N VAL A 376 -24.37 8.48 -30.51
CA VAL A 376 -24.85 9.22 -31.66
C VAL A 376 -24.00 8.87 -32.87
N SER A 377 -24.63 8.44 -33.94
CA SER A 377 -23.99 8.13 -35.23
C SER A 377 -24.68 8.87 -36.37
N ASP A 378 -24.02 8.92 -37.52
CA ASP A 378 -24.65 9.32 -38.79
C ASP A 378 -25.48 8.20 -39.39
N GLU A 379 -25.98 8.42 -40.65
CA GLU A 379 -26.81 7.47 -41.39
C GLU A 379 -26.07 6.16 -41.74
N ASP A 380 -24.74 6.22 -41.87
CA ASP A 380 -23.88 5.07 -42.18
C ASP A 380 -23.39 4.35 -40.90
N TRP A 381 -23.96 4.70 -39.73
CA TRP A 381 -23.62 4.17 -38.44
C TRP A 381 -22.21 4.54 -37.96
N GLU A 382 -21.53 5.51 -38.62
CA GLU A 382 -20.25 5.99 -38.15
C GLU A 382 -20.43 6.76 -36.84
N PRO A 383 -19.65 6.43 -35.77
CA PRO A 383 -19.81 7.03 -34.47
C PRO A 383 -19.38 8.51 -34.47
N LEU A 384 -20.28 9.38 -34.05
CA LEU A 384 -20.01 10.80 -33.93
C LEU A 384 -19.57 11.21 -32.51
N TYR A 385 -20.35 10.83 -31.51
CA TYR A 385 -20.04 11.06 -30.08
C TYR A 385 -20.92 10.21 -29.19
N ASN A 386 -20.40 10.00 -27.95
CA ASN A 386 -21.12 9.33 -26.87
C ASN A 386 -21.25 10.26 -25.66
N PHE A 387 -22.34 10.13 -24.92
CA PHE A 387 -22.50 10.79 -23.64
C PHE A 387 -23.38 9.98 -22.70
N GLU A 388 -23.23 10.24 -21.41
CA GLU A 388 -24.05 9.66 -20.37
C GLU A 388 -24.78 10.76 -19.60
N LYS A 389 -25.94 10.41 -19.07
CA LYS A 389 -26.72 11.28 -18.20
C LYS A 389 -27.23 10.51 -16.99
N GLY A 390 -27.13 11.11 -15.81
CA GLY A 390 -27.57 10.50 -14.57
C GLY A 390 -26.47 9.70 -13.87
N GLY A 391 -26.81 8.71 -13.05
CA GLY A 391 -25.88 8.06 -12.16
C GLY A 391 -26.21 6.62 -11.83
N TYR A 392 -25.22 5.94 -11.23
CA TYR A 392 -25.19 4.48 -11.02
C TYR A 392 -25.78 4.03 -9.68
N GLY A 393 -26.49 4.92 -8.97
CA GLY A 393 -27.11 4.61 -7.69
C GLY A 393 -26.11 4.43 -6.54
N ASN A 394 -26.67 4.18 -5.37
CA ASN A 394 -25.91 3.96 -4.16
C ASN A 394 -25.66 2.46 -3.94
N SER A 395 -24.47 2.11 -3.45
CA SER A 395 -24.15 0.76 -3.00
C SER A 395 -23.09 0.75 -1.92
N HIS A 396 -23.08 -0.29 -1.10
CA HIS A 396 -22.22 -0.42 0.06
C HIS A 396 -21.70 -1.86 0.16
N LEU A 397 -20.40 -2.01 0.39
CA LEU A 397 -19.76 -3.21 0.90
C LEU A 397 -19.32 -2.97 2.34
N THR A 398 -19.59 -3.92 3.24
CA THR A 398 -19.23 -3.81 4.65
C THR A 398 -18.58 -5.11 5.11
N GLN A 399 -17.54 -4.98 5.93
CA GLN A 399 -16.86 -6.04 6.63
C GLN A 399 -16.82 -5.68 8.11
N ASP A 400 -17.45 -6.49 8.95
CA ASP A 400 -17.43 -6.38 10.41
C ASP A 400 -16.56 -7.51 10.95
N ASN A 401 -15.46 -7.17 11.65
CA ASN A 401 -14.51 -8.13 12.24
C ASN A 401 -14.61 -8.10 13.76
N LEU A 402 -14.75 -9.26 14.37
CA LEU A 402 -14.46 -9.48 15.78
C LEU A 402 -13.20 -10.31 15.87
N HIS A 403 -12.21 -9.83 16.61
CA HIS A 403 -10.93 -10.49 16.84
C HIS A 403 -10.70 -10.68 18.33
N PHE A 404 -10.38 -11.90 18.72
CA PHE A 404 -9.87 -12.21 20.04
C PHE A 404 -8.58 -12.99 19.88
N SER A 405 -7.56 -12.58 20.62
CA SER A 405 -6.29 -13.31 20.68
C SER A 405 -5.77 -13.38 22.11
N THR A 406 -5.09 -14.46 22.41
CA THR A 406 -4.44 -14.71 23.69
C THR A 406 -3.05 -15.28 23.44
N GLU A 407 -2.04 -14.80 24.15
CA GLU A 407 -0.67 -15.27 24.06
C GLU A 407 -0.03 -15.29 25.44
N TYR A 408 0.63 -16.38 25.75
CA TYR A 408 1.49 -16.48 26.92
C TYR A 408 2.92 -16.68 26.47
N VAL A 409 3.82 -15.79 26.90
CA VAL A 409 5.26 -15.85 26.66
C VAL A 409 5.94 -16.15 27.98
N MET A 410 6.58 -17.31 28.05
CA MET A 410 7.32 -17.73 29.25
C MET A 410 8.63 -16.94 29.35
N ASP A 411 8.98 -16.58 30.60
CA ASP A 411 10.33 -16.07 30.89
C ASP A 411 11.36 -17.15 30.55
N PRO A 412 12.58 -16.75 30.11
CA PRO A 412 13.62 -17.70 29.78
C PRO A 412 13.94 -18.64 30.97
N PHE A 413 13.96 -19.93 30.70
CA PHE A 413 14.31 -20.96 31.67
C PHE A 413 15.37 -21.92 31.09
N TYR A 414 16.09 -22.57 31.96
CA TYR A 414 17.15 -23.49 31.57
C TYR A 414 16.69 -24.94 31.69
N LEU A 415 16.91 -25.71 30.62
CA LEU A 415 16.79 -27.16 30.62
C LEU A 415 18.15 -27.75 30.23
N ALA A 416 18.83 -28.35 31.19
CA ALA A 416 20.24 -28.75 31.04
C ALA A 416 21.14 -27.58 30.58
N SER A 417 21.72 -27.66 29.39
CA SER A 417 22.62 -26.64 28.82
C SER A 417 21.95 -25.70 27.84
N THR A 418 20.64 -25.75 27.71
CA THR A 418 19.85 -24.92 26.79
C THR A 418 18.97 -23.94 27.54
N GLU A 419 18.88 -22.71 27.03
CA GLU A 419 17.92 -21.70 27.44
C GLU A 419 16.71 -21.75 26.53
N HIS A 420 15.51 -21.77 27.08
CA HIS A 420 14.24 -21.86 26.36
C HIS A 420 13.36 -20.66 26.68
N SER A 421 12.71 -20.11 25.65
CA SER A 421 11.67 -19.09 25.79
C SER A 421 10.47 -19.51 24.92
N ILE A 422 9.46 -20.08 25.57
CA ILE A 422 8.28 -20.65 24.89
C ILE A 422 7.20 -19.59 24.77
N SER A 423 6.61 -19.50 23.59
CA SER A 423 5.42 -18.69 23.29
C SER A 423 4.30 -19.60 22.79
N ILE A 424 3.13 -19.49 23.41
CA ILE A 424 1.92 -20.26 23.03
C ILE A 424 0.77 -19.29 22.92
N GLY A 425 -0.03 -19.41 21.87
CA GLY A 425 -1.17 -18.54 21.68
C GLY A 425 -2.27 -19.09 20.81
N GLY A 426 -3.38 -18.38 20.81
CA GLY A 426 -4.55 -18.68 20.02
C GLY A 426 -5.25 -17.41 19.53
N ILE A 427 -5.89 -17.52 18.37
CA ILE A 427 -6.63 -16.42 17.74
C ILE A 427 -7.99 -16.95 17.29
N TYR A 428 -9.04 -16.23 17.60
CA TYR A 428 -10.37 -16.40 17.04
C TYR A 428 -10.79 -15.15 16.30
N GLN A 429 -11.21 -15.32 15.05
CA GLN A 429 -11.72 -14.26 14.21
C GLN A 429 -13.10 -14.63 13.68
N ALA A 430 -14.05 -13.71 13.84
CA ALA A 430 -15.38 -13.79 13.23
C ALA A 430 -15.61 -12.56 12.37
N THR A 431 -15.94 -12.79 11.11
CA THR A 431 -16.15 -11.71 10.13
C THR A 431 -17.51 -11.86 9.48
N LYS A 432 -18.19 -10.74 9.31
CA LYS A 432 -19.44 -10.65 8.57
C LYS A 432 -19.25 -9.72 7.38
N TYR A 433 -19.53 -10.22 6.18
CA TYR A 433 -19.54 -9.45 4.94
C TYR A 433 -20.96 -9.15 4.52
N GLN A 434 -21.18 -7.94 3.97
CA GLN A 434 -22.48 -7.52 3.48
C GLN A 434 -22.32 -6.62 2.26
N PHE A 435 -23.10 -6.91 1.21
CA PHE A 435 -23.41 -6.00 0.12
C PHE A 435 -24.83 -5.46 0.31
N TYR A 436 -25.03 -4.17 0.06
CA TYR A 436 -26.33 -3.52 0.17
C TYR A 436 -26.51 -2.46 -0.92
N ARG A 437 -27.59 -2.60 -1.70
CA ARG A 437 -28.08 -1.60 -2.66
C ARG A 437 -29.44 -1.11 -2.17
N PRO A 438 -29.58 0.18 -1.78
CA PRO A 438 -30.81 0.68 -1.13
C PRO A 438 -31.96 0.90 -2.11
N GLN A 439 -31.68 1.13 -3.40
CA GLN A 439 -32.65 1.45 -4.44
C GLN A 439 -32.37 0.65 -5.70
N ASP A 440 -33.40 0.44 -6.53
CA ASP A 440 -33.21 -0.09 -7.86
C ASP A 440 -32.41 0.91 -8.71
N VAL A 441 -31.57 0.40 -9.60
CA VAL A 441 -30.79 1.21 -10.54
C VAL A 441 -31.25 0.90 -11.95
N HIS A 442 -31.65 1.92 -12.68
CA HIS A 442 -32.11 1.81 -14.05
C HIS A 442 -30.99 2.19 -15.01
N SER A 443 -30.72 1.36 -15.99
CA SER A 443 -29.70 1.60 -17.02
C SER A 443 -30.33 1.48 -18.40
N LYS A 444 -30.16 2.52 -19.19
CA LYS A 444 -30.74 2.60 -20.55
C LYS A 444 -29.62 2.91 -21.54
N VAL A 445 -29.56 2.16 -22.61
CA VAL A 445 -28.67 2.40 -23.74
C VAL A 445 -29.47 2.82 -24.94
N VAL A 446 -29.15 3.96 -25.48
CA VAL A 446 -29.87 4.59 -26.59
C VAL A 446 -28.93 4.84 -27.75
N GLN A 447 -29.35 4.46 -28.94
CA GLN A 447 -28.72 4.83 -30.21
C GLN A 447 -29.51 5.96 -30.86
N VAL A 448 -28.83 7.04 -31.22
CA VAL A 448 -29.40 8.14 -32.01
C VAL A 448 -28.71 8.16 -33.36
N ILE A 449 -29.47 8.00 -34.43
CA ILE A 449 -28.98 8.12 -35.80
C ILE A 449 -29.41 9.48 -36.32
N LEU A 450 -28.45 10.30 -36.77
CA LEU A 450 -28.70 11.60 -37.36
C LEU A 450 -28.80 11.44 -38.89
N ASP A 451 -29.90 11.90 -39.50
CA ASP A 451 -30.00 12.00 -40.93
C ASP A 451 -29.08 13.09 -41.52
N ALA A 452 -28.89 13.13 -42.85
CA ALA A 452 -28.01 14.08 -43.52
C ALA A 452 -28.37 15.54 -43.20
N SER A 453 -29.65 15.81 -42.94
CA SER A 453 -30.15 17.13 -42.54
C SER A 453 -29.98 17.43 -41.03
N ARG A 454 -29.73 16.39 -40.23
CA ARG A 454 -29.65 16.45 -38.77
C ARG A 454 -30.90 16.98 -38.03
N ASN A 455 -31.99 17.09 -38.76
CA ASN A 455 -33.26 17.68 -38.31
C ASN A 455 -34.24 16.66 -37.75
N ASN A 456 -34.08 15.37 -38.08
CA ASN A 456 -34.99 14.31 -37.65
C ASN A 456 -34.22 13.09 -37.08
N PRO A 457 -33.71 13.17 -35.84
CA PRO A 457 -32.94 12.08 -35.27
C PRO A 457 -33.80 10.84 -35.00
N LYS A 458 -33.40 9.71 -35.54
CA LYS A 458 -34.02 8.41 -35.25
C LYS A 458 -33.44 7.87 -33.94
N LYS A 459 -34.28 7.76 -32.91
CA LYS A 459 -33.90 7.23 -31.60
C LYS A 459 -34.29 5.75 -31.47
N MET A 460 -33.35 4.90 -31.07
CA MET A 460 -33.55 3.47 -30.83
C MET A 460 -33.08 3.15 -29.40
N ILE A 461 -33.89 2.37 -28.67
CA ILE A 461 -33.49 1.84 -27.36
C ILE A 461 -32.85 0.47 -27.64
N LEU A 462 -31.55 0.38 -27.34
CA LEU A 462 -30.78 -0.85 -27.51
C LEU A 462 -30.87 -1.75 -26.26
N SER A 463 -30.98 -1.15 -25.11
CA SER A 463 -31.11 -1.87 -23.84
C SER A 463 -31.86 -1.01 -22.82
N ASP A 464 -32.69 -1.64 -22.02
CA ASP A 464 -33.37 -1.07 -20.86
C ASP A 464 -33.35 -2.13 -19.76
N SER A 465 -32.59 -1.90 -18.71
CA SER A 465 -32.33 -2.88 -17.67
C SER A 465 -32.49 -2.29 -16.29
N THR A 466 -32.89 -3.12 -15.36
CA THR A 466 -33.00 -2.74 -13.96
C THR A 466 -32.15 -3.67 -13.09
N THR A 467 -31.28 -3.07 -12.31
CA THR A 467 -30.50 -3.76 -11.29
C THR A 467 -31.23 -3.61 -9.96
N SER A 468 -31.65 -4.70 -9.35
CA SER A 468 -32.56 -4.69 -8.21
C SER A 468 -31.87 -4.21 -6.92
N LYS A 469 -32.61 -3.48 -6.09
CA LYS A 469 -32.26 -3.23 -4.70
C LYS A 469 -32.21 -4.53 -3.93
N GLY A 470 -31.41 -4.55 -2.88
CA GLY A 470 -31.33 -5.76 -2.04
C GLY A 470 -30.12 -5.80 -1.13
N ARG A 471 -30.05 -6.89 -0.38
CA ARG A 471 -29.00 -7.12 0.59
C ARG A 471 -28.54 -8.57 0.53
N VAL A 472 -27.21 -8.74 0.42
CA VAL A 472 -26.53 -10.04 0.46
C VAL A 472 -25.59 -10.07 1.67
N LYS A 473 -25.59 -11.16 2.41
CA LYS A 473 -24.73 -11.32 3.61
C LYS A 473 -24.06 -12.67 3.58
N THR A 474 -22.86 -12.73 4.14
CA THR A 474 -22.16 -13.98 4.45
C THR A 474 -21.30 -13.80 5.69
N THR A 475 -20.90 -14.91 6.28
CA THR A 475 -20.02 -14.92 7.46
C THR A 475 -18.78 -15.75 7.20
N TYR A 476 -17.74 -15.48 7.99
CA TYR A 476 -16.48 -16.19 7.99
C TYR A 476 -15.98 -16.30 9.43
N GLN A 477 -15.48 -17.47 9.79
CA GLN A 477 -14.85 -17.73 11.08
C GLN A 477 -13.51 -18.44 10.86
N ASN A 478 -12.50 -18.02 11.62
CA ASN A 478 -11.18 -18.62 11.60
C ASN A 478 -10.67 -18.84 13.02
N ILE A 479 -10.12 -20.02 13.26
CA ILE A 479 -9.53 -20.42 14.56
C ILE A 479 -8.07 -20.76 14.28
N VAL A 480 -7.21 -20.24 15.13
CA VAL A 480 -5.76 -20.41 15.05
C VAL A 480 -5.22 -20.83 16.40
N ALA A 481 -4.29 -21.77 16.40
CA ALA A 481 -3.43 -22.09 17.53
C ALA A 481 -1.97 -22.12 17.07
N TYR A 482 -1.06 -21.64 17.90
CA TYR A 482 0.36 -21.65 17.60
C TYR A 482 1.20 -21.85 18.85
N ALA A 483 2.40 -22.40 18.63
CA ALA A 483 3.46 -22.48 19.64
C ALA A 483 4.81 -22.37 18.98
N GLU A 484 5.75 -21.72 19.63
CA GLU A 484 7.16 -21.70 19.21
C GLU A 484 8.07 -21.59 20.44
N ASP A 485 9.30 -22.08 20.32
CA ASP A 485 10.31 -22.05 21.36
C ASP A 485 11.61 -21.44 20.83
N LEU A 486 12.10 -20.39 21.45
CA LEU A 486 13.43 -19.85 21.19
C LEU A 486 14.44 -20.57 22.08
N ILE A 487 15.25 -21.42 21.48
CA ILE A 487 16.24 -22.25 22.12
C ILE A 487 17.63 -21.67 21.89
N LYS A 488 18.36 -21.31 22.96
CA LYS A 488 19.77 -20.92 22.86
C LYS A 488 20.64 -22.02 23.43
N TRP A 489 21.61 -22.46 22.61
CA TRP A 489 22.57 -23.49 22.97
C TRP A 489 23.98 -23.12 22.49
N ARG A 490 24.83 -22.70 23.43
CA ARG A 490 26.18 -22.22 23.13
C ARG A 490 26.16 -21.11 22.05
N LYS A 491 26.71 -21.40 20.86
CA LYS A 491 26.76 -20.51 19.68
C LYS A 491 25.58 -20.67 18.72
N PHE A 492 24.58 -21.46 19.09
CA PHE A 492 23.41 -21.73 18.26
C PHE A 492 22.15 -21.16 18.88
N GLU A 493 21.29 -20.64 18.03
CA GLU A 493 19.91 -20.30 18.37
C GLU A 493 18.98 -21.05 17.40
N PHE A 494 17.92 -21.64 17.93
CA PHE A 494 16.92 -22.37 17.17
C PHE A 494 15.55 -21.82 17.52
N ARG A 495 14.66 -21.73 16.53
CA ARG A 495 13.25 -21.39 16.79
C ARG A 495 12.35 -22.36 16.01
N PRO A 496 12.09 -23.58 16.53
CA PRO A 496 11.02 -24.41 16.04
C PRO A 496 9.68 -23.80 16.41
N GLY A 497 8.74 -23.81 15.48
CA GLY A 497 7.40 -23.29 15.68
C GLY A 497 6.38 -24.02 14.80
N ILE A 498 5.13 -23.97 15.23
CA ILE A 498 4.01 -24.55 14.52
C ILE A 498 2.81 -23.63 14.63
N ARG A 499 2.10 -23.46 13.54
CA ARG A 499 0.82 -22.78 13.48
C ARG A 499 -0.20 -23.67 12.80
N ILE A 500 -1.35 -23.80 13.42
CA ILE A 500 -2.49 -24.56 12.90
C ILE A 500 -3.65 -23.59 12.78
N GLU A 501 -4.28 -23.56 11.63
CA GLU A 501 -5.45 -22.72 11.39
C GLU A 501 -6.51 -23.43 10.56
N ARG A 502 -7.76 -23.13 10.86
CA ARG A 502 -8.93 -23.64 10.14
C ARG A 502 -10.00 -22.58 10.05
N ASP A 503 -10.49 -22.37 8.84
CA ASP A 503 -11.64 -21.52 8.58
C ASP A 503 -12.89 -22.32 8.18
N ASP A 504 -14.05 -21.67 8.23
CA ASP A 504 -15.35 -22.25 7.84
C ASP A 504 -15.66 -22.08 6.35
N TYR A 505 -14.79 -21.38 5.60
CA TYR A 505 -14.96 -21.11 4.17
C TYR A 505 -14.33 -22.21 3.30
N LEU A 506 -13.01 -22.31 3.28
CA LEU A 506 -12.30 -23.37 2.55
C LEU A 506 -12.28 -24.69 3.32
N LYS A 507 -12.44 -24.64 4.65
CA LYS A 507 -12.49 -25.79 5.57
C LYS A 507 -11.23 -26.67 5.55
N ASN A 508 -10.12 -26.13 5.06
CA ASN A 508 -8.83 -26.82 5.06
C ASN A 508 -8.21 -26.76 6.47
N ASN A 509 -7.51 -27.83 6.84
CA ASN A 509 -6.64 -27.83 8.01
C ASN A 509 -5.25 -27.37 7.55
N ASN A 510 -4.93 -26.14 7.85
CA ASN A 510 -3.69 -25.49 7.42
C ASN A 510 -2.62 -25.69 8.50
N LEU A 511 -1.62 -26.51 8.22
CA LEU A 511 -0.48 -26.74 9.10
C LEU A 511 0.73 -25.98 8.55
N ALA A 512 1.23 -24.99 9.29
CA ALA A 512 2.34 -24.12 8.93
C ALA A 512 3.54 -24.35 9.87
N PRO A 513 4.44 -25.30 9.56
CA PRO A 513 5.69 -25.44 10.29
C PRO A 513 6.59 -24.22 10.05
N ARG A 514 7.30 -23.82 11.10
CA ARG A 514 8.29 -22.74 11.10
C ARG A 514 9.55 -23.26 11.77
N PHE A 515 10.68 -23.07 11.14
CA PHE A 515 11.96 -23.43 11.71
C PHE A 515 13.02 -22.42 11.29
N VAL A 516 13.73 -21.89 12.26
CA VAL A 516 14.88 -21.01 12.04
C VAL A 516 16.03 -21.51 12.89
N ALA A 517 17.22 -21.56 12.33
CA ALA A 517 18.46 -21.86 13.03
C ALA A 517 19.48 -20.76 12.73
N ARG A 518 20.18 -20.28 13.79
CA ARG A 518 21.26 -19.32 13.65
C ARG A 518 22.51 -19.82 14.36
N TYR A 519 23.66 -19.63 13.71
CA TYR A 519 24.97 -20.00 14.21
C TYR A 519 25.86 -18.75 14.30
N HIS A 520 26.42 -18.49 15.48
CA HIS A 520 27.36 -17.42 15.77
C HIS A 520 28.75 -18.00 16.01
N PRO A 521 29.59 -18.16 14.97
CA PRO A 521 30.97 -18.64 15.17
C PRO A 521 31.79 -17.64 15.99
N TRP A 522 31.55 -16.34 15.78
CA TRP A 522 32.13 -15.21 16.50
C TRP A 522 31.01 -14.19 16.83
N ASP A 523 31.26 -13.28 17.75
CA ASP A 523 30.27 -12.28 18.20
C ASP A 523 29.80 -11.35 17.07
N ASP A 524 30.66 -11.09 16.09
CA ASP A 524 30.40 -10.21 14.94
C ASP A 524 29.84 -10.94 13.72
N THR A 525 29.68 -12.26 13.79
CA THR A 525 29.33 -13.09 12.62
C THR A 525 28.12 -13.98 12.90
N GLY A 526 27.15 -13.97 12.01
CA GLY A 526 25.95 -14.81 12.10
C GLY A 526 25.59 -15.47 10.75
N PHE A 527 25.24 -16.76 10.79
CA PHE A 527 24.65 -17.50 9.69
C PHE A 527 23.25 -17.93 10.09
N THR A 528 22.24 -17.62 9.28
CA THR A 528 20.83 -17.98 9.55
C THR A 528 20.28 -18.85 8.43
N LEU A 529 19.60 -19.93 8.80
CA LEU A 529 18.83 -20.80 7.91
C LEU A 529 17.36 -20.79 8.37
N GLY A 530 16.43 -20.61 7.47
CA GLY A 530 14.99 -20.69 7.74
C GLY A 530 14.27 -21.61 6.78
N LEU A 531 13.32 -22.39 7.31
CA LEU A 531 12.42 -23.28 6.58
C LEU A 531 11.01 -23.03 7.09
N ASN A 532 10.17 -22.37 6.30
CA ASN A 532 8.88 -21.89 6.78
C ASN A 532 7.77 -22.15 5.76
N ARG A 533 6.53 -22.32 6.27
CA ARG A 533 5.31 -22.28 5.45
C ARG A 533 4.38 -21.19 5.93
N TYR A 534 3.88 -20.39 5.00
CA TYR A 534 2.96 -19.29 5.25
C TYR A 534 1.65 -19.52 4.48
N TYR A 535 0.51 -19.56 5.17
CA TYR A 535 -0.79 -19.59 4.52
C TYR A 535 -1.29 -18.18 4.28
N GLY A 536 -1.73 -17.94 3.06
CA GLY A 536 -2.29 -16.67 2.64
C GLY A 536 -3.78 -16.52 2.96
N ARG A 537 -4.35 -15.40 2.54
CA ARG A 537 -5.76 -15.06 2.75
C ARG A 537 -6.67 -15.90 1.86
N SER A 538 -7.83 -16.30 2.39
CA SER A 538 -8.82 -17.13 1.68
C SER A 538 -9.87 -16.33 0.90
N PHE A 539 -10.00 -15.03 1.14
CA PHE A 539 -10.98 -14.14 0.49
C PHE A 539 -12.44 -14.60 0.59
N ALA A 540 -12.90 -14.87 1.81
CA ALA A 540 -14.25 -15.35 2.07
C ALA A 540 -15.37 -14.39 1.61
N SER A 541 -15.09 -13.11 1.40
CA SER A 541 -16.01 -12.14 0.80
C SER A 541 -16.48 -12.53 -0.61
N LEU A 542 -15.73 -13.37 -1.33
CA LEU A 542 -16.15 -13.94 -2.62
C LEU A 542 -17.49 -14.70 -2.54
N LYS A 543 -17.87 -15.18 -1.37
CA LYS A 543 -19.21 -15.79 -1.16
C LYS A 543 -20.37 -14.82 -1.46
N LEU A 544 -20.14 -13.51 -1.45
CA LEU A 544 -21.15 -12.51 -1.81
C LEU A 544 -21.46 -12.52 -3.32
N ALA A 545 -20.53 -12.95 -4.18
CA ALA A 545 -20.58 -12.77 -5.61
C ALA A 545 -21.89 -13.31 -6.24
N ASN A 546 -22.26 -14.56 -5.95
CA ASN A 546 -23.48 -15.16 -6.52
C ASN A 546 -24.76 -14.44 -6.08
N GLY A 547 -24.81 -13.96 -4.83
CA GLY A 547 -25.95 -13.19 -4.34
C GLY A 547 -26.04 -11.83 -5.04
N ILE A 548 -24.91 -11.17 -5.32
CA ILE A 548 -24.88 -9.89 -6.03
C ILE A 548 -25.29 -10.08 -7.49
N LEU A 549 -24.81 -11.12 -8.17
CA LEU A 549 -25.23 -11.47 -9.53
C LEU A 549 -26.74 -11.69 -9.63
N LYS A 550 -27.33 -12.37 -8.63
CA LYS A 550 -28.78 -12.55 -8.57
C LYS A 550 -29.54 -11.22 -8.44
N LEU A 551 -29.04 -10.27 -7.63
CA LEU A 551 -29.60 -8.93 -7.56
C LEU A 551 -29.44 -8.14 -8.87
N ASN A 552 -28.38 -8.43 -9.62
CA ASN A 552 -28.14 -7.82 -10.92
C ASN A 552 -29.01 -8.38 -12.04
N ASN A 553 -29.85 -9.38 -11.76
CA ASN A 553 -30.60 -10.16 -12.76
C ASN A 553 -29.70 -10.79 -13.82
N ASP A 554 -28.42 -11.05 -13.46
CA ASP A 554 -27.43 -11.65 -14.33
C ASP A 554 -27.48 -13.17 -14.19
N SER A 555 -28.19 -13.81 -15.11
CA SER A 555 -28.26 -15.28 -15.22
C SER A 555 -27.15 -15.88 -16.08
N THR A 556 -26.41 -15.04 -16.80
CA THR A 556 -25.34 -15.47 -17.71
C THR A 556 -24.01 -15.74 -17.01
N ARG A 557 -23.85 -15.22 -15.81
CA ARG A 557 -22.64 -15.40 -15.00
C ARG A 557 -22.94 -16.21 -13.76
N GLN A 558 -22.15 -17.23 -13.54
CA GLN A 558 -22.18 -18.02 -12.31
C GLN A 558 -20.77 -18.14 -11.78
N HIS A 559 -20.60 -17.80 -10.51
CA HIS A 559 -19.37 -18.09 -9.80
C HIS A 559 -19.47 -19.47 -9.15
N GLN A 560 -18.73 -20.43 -9.69
CA GLN A 560 -18.74 -21.83 -9.21
C GLN A 560 -17.46 -22.17 -8.45
N ASN A 561 -17.51 -23.21 -7.61
CA ASN A 561 -16.38 -23.88 -6.96
C ASN A 561 -15.67 -23.11 -5.82
N PHE A 562 -16.43 -22.58 -4.85
CA PHE A 562 -15.80 -22.06 -3.65
C PHE A 562 -15.36 -23.15 -2.66
N SER A 563 -16.06 -24.27 -2.58
CA SER A 563 -15.90 -25.28 -1.53
C SER A 563 -14.81 -26.33 -1.78
N SER A 564 -14.23 -26.37 -2.97
CA SER A 564 -13.18 -27.33 -3.35
C SER A 564 -11.77 -26.72 -3.44
N LEU A 565 -11.64 -25.42 -3.15
CA LEU A 565 -10.37 -24.72 -3.25
C LEU A 565 -9.46 -25.11 -2.08
N LYS A 566 -8.18 -25.24 -2.39
CA LYS A 566 -7.12 -25.37 -1.38
C LYS A 566 -6.66 -23.97 -0.95
N SER A 567 -6.33 -23.84 0.34
CA SER A 567 -5.76 -22.60 0.87
C SER A 567 -4.46 -22.24 0.17
N PRO A 568 -4.29 -20.97 -0.24
CA PRO A 568 -3.03 -20.52 -0.83
C PRO A 568 -1.91 -20.53 0.21
N TYR A 569 -0.70 -20.91 -0.18
CA TYR A 569 0.46 -20.88 0.71
C TYR A 569 1.77 -20.66 -0.03
N ALA A 570 2.79 -20.24 0.72
CA ALA A 570 4.17 -20.14 0.28
C ALA A 570 5.07 -21.00 1.16
N ASP A 571 5.91 -21.84 0.54
CA ASP A 571 7.03 -22.52 1.20
C ASP A 571 8.29 -21.66 1.03
N GLU A 572 9.00 -21.40 2.12
CA GLU A 572 10.17 -20.54 2.15
C GLU A 572 11.41 -21.33 2.59
N LEU A 573 12.49 -21.16 1.83
CA LEU A 573 13.87 -21.40 2.25
C LEU A 573 14.57 -20.04 2.33
N SER A 574 15.14 -19.68 3.47
CA SER A 574 15.93 -18.46 3.63
C SER A 574 17.33 -18.76 4.16
N LEU A 575 18.32 -18.06 3.62
CA LEU A 575 19.70 -18.06 4.08
C LEU A 575 20.15 -16.63 4.30
N SER A 576 20.77 -16.32 5.42
CA SER A 576 21.42 -15.02 5.61
C SER A 576 22.79 -15.15 6.28
N PHE A 577 23.64 -14.20 5.95
CA PHE A 577 24.94 -13.98 6.53
C PHE A 577 25.04 -12.55 7.01
N ASP A 578 25.33 -12.38 8.29
CA ASP A 578 25.49 -11.10 8.96
C ASP A 578 26.93 -10.98 9.45
N GLN A 579 27.59 -9.84 9.17
CA GLN A 579 28.97 -9.58 9.59
C GLN A 579 29.15 -8.12 9.99
N ASN A 580 29.59 -7.87 11.23
CA ASN A 580 30.07 -6.58 11.64
C ASN A 580 31.56 -6.45 11.36
N MET A 581 31.98 -5.36 10.71
CA MET A 581 33.36 -5.07 10.31
C MET A 581 33.71 -3.65 10.77
N GLY A 582 34.21 -3.50 11.99
CA GLY A 582 34.41 -2.19 12.60
C GLY A 582 33.09 -1.41 12.68
N ASN A 583 33.00 -0.26 12.01
CA ASN A 583 31.77 0.55 12.00
C ASN A 583 30.77 0.17 10.87
N PHE A 584 30.96 -0.96 10.21
CA PHE A 584 30.05 -1.42 9.15
C PHE A 584 29.32 -2.70 9.56
N ALA A 585 28.01 -2.74 9.30
CA ALA A 585 27.20 -3.95 9.36
C ALA A 585 26.85 -4.38 7.94
N LEU A 586 27.34 -5.55 7.54
CA LEU A 586 27.05 -6.23 6.28
C LEU A 586 25.98 -7.30 6.49
N LYS A 587 24.97 -7.34 5.64
CA LYS A 587 24.00 -8.43 5.57
C LYS A 587 23.82 -8.89 4.15
N LEU A 588 23.99 -10.20 3.92
CA LEU A 588 23.68 -10.89 2.69
C LEU A 588 22.49 -11.80 2.93
N GLY A 589 21.58 -11.87 1.98
CA GLY A 589 20.40 -12.72 2.08
C GLY A 589 20.05 -13.41 0.78
N TYR A 590 19.53 -14.62 0.89
CA TYR A 590 18.87 -15.36 -0.16
C TYR A 590 17.56 -15.92 0.35
N ILE A 591 16.49 -15.72 -0.40
CA ILE A 591 15.18 -16.28 -0.11
C ILE A 591 14.67 -16.97 -1.38
N HIS A 592 14.26 -18.22 -1.23
CA HIS A 592 13.48 -18.93 -2.25
C HIS A 592 12.06 -19.14 -1.72
N ARG A 593 11.06 -18.80 -2.53
CA ARG A 593 9.65 -19.05 -2.20
C ARG A 593 8.94 -19.78 -3.33
N ASP A 594 8.27 -20.85 -2.98
CA ASP A 594 7.31 -21.56 -3.81
C ASP A 594 5.90 -21.13 -3.44
N ASN A 595 5.25 -20.34 -4.29
CA ASN A 595 3.87 -19.89 -4.12
C ASN A 595 2.92 -20.90 -4.75
N LYS A 596 1.99 -21.45 -3.98
CA LYS A 596 1.10 -22.53 -4.40
C LYS A 596 -0.36 -22.19 -4.08
N ASN A 597 -1.27 -22.78 -4.86
CA ASN A 597 -2.71 -22.75 -4.67
C ASN A 597 -3.32 -21.32 -4.65
N ARG A 598 -2.72 -20.35 -5.35
CA ARG A 598 -3.35 -19.02 -5.50
C ARG A 598 -4.79 -19.17 -5.98
N ILE A 599 -5.70 -18.41 -5.41
CA ILE A 599 -7.09 -18.36 -5.85
C ILE A 599 -7.19 -17.35 -6.98
N ILE A 600 -7.55 -17.82 -8.15
CA ILE A 600 -7.65 -17.03 -9.37
C ILE A 600 -8.99 -17.22 -10.04
N LEU A 601 -9.38 -16.23 -10.84
CA LEU A 601 -10.60 -16.26 -11.62
C LEU A 601 -10.32 -16.86 -12.99
N LYS A 602 -11.03 -17.96 -13.34
CA LYS A 602 -11.03 -18.55 -14.67
C LYS A 602 -12.33 -18.18 -15.37
N ARG A 603 -12.22 -17.57 -16.54
CA ARG A 603 -13.37 -17.26 -17.42
C ARG A 603 -13.38 -18.23 -18.58
N GLU A 604 -14.53 -18.84 -18.80
CA GLU A 604 -14.78 -19.74 -19.93
C GLU A 604 -15.93 -19.16 -20.76
N SER A 605 -15.66 -18.89 -22.03
CA SER A 605 -16.70 -18.49 -22.99
C SER A 605 -17.20 -19.75 -23.69
N ILE A 606 -18.40 -20.20 -23.36
CA ILE A 606 -19.13 -21.25 -24.07
C ILE A 606 -20.20 -20.54 -24.90
N PRO A 607 -20.48 -20.94 -26.12
CA PRO A 607 -21.56 -20.33 -26.93
C PRO A 607 -22.87 -20.23 -26.14
N GLY A 608 -23.31 -18.99 -25.84
CA GLY A 608 -24.52 -18.70 -25.08
C GLY A 608 -24.35 -18.61 -23.54
N GLU A 609 -23.18 -18.95 -22.98
CA GLU A 609 -22.92 -18.86 -21.52
C GLU A 609 -21.52 -18.32 -21.25
N ARG A 610 -21.43 -17.35 -20.34
CA ARG A 610 -20.17 -16.91 -19.75
C ARG A 610 -20.01 -17.54 -18.37
N LYS A 611 -19.24 -18.60 -18.29
CA LYS A 611 -18.96 -19.28 -17.03
C LYS A 611 -17.71 -18.72 -16.38
N THR A 612 -17.85 -18.33 -15.15
CA THR A 612 -16.74 -17.86 -14.33
C THR A 612 -16.56 -18.80 -13.15
N SER A 613 -15.35 -19.29 -12.91
CA SER A 613 -15.04 -20.19 -11.80
C SER A 613 -13.78 -19.72 -11.07
N TYR A 614 -13.74 -19.95 -9.75
CA TYR A 614 -12.52 -19.80 -9.00
C TYR A 614 -11.78 -21.13 -8.97
N ILE A 615 -10.50 -21.08 -9.25
CA ILE A 615 -9.62 -22.26 -9.27
C ILE A 615 -8.33 -21.97 -8.48
N ASN A 616 -7.63 -23.01 -8.09
CA ASN A 616 -6.27 -22.86 -7.62
C ASN A 616 -5.33 -22.72 -8.83
N GLY A 617 -4.66 -21.59 -8.91
CA GLY A 617 -3.70 -21.28 -9.95
C GLY A 617 -2.42 -22.12 -9.87
N ARG A 618 -1.61 -22.05 -10.92
CA ARG A 618 -0.34 -22.78 -11.01
C ARG A 618 0.66 -22.26 -9.99
N PRO A 619 1.52 -23.13 -9.45
CA PRO A 619 2.63 -22.70 -8.60
C PRO A 619 3.66 -21.91 -9.39
N PHE A 620 4.34 -20.98 -8.71
CA PHE A 620 5.50 -20.26 -9.25
C PHE A 620 6.53 -20.01 -8.17
N GLY A 621 7.80 -20.05 -8.57
CA GLY A 621 8.94 -19.78 -7.70
C GLY A 621 9.38 -18.33 -7.79
N VAL A 622 9.92 -17.83 -6.69
CA VAL A 622 10.58 -16.52 -6.58
C VAL A 622 11.89 -16.68 -5.87
N ASP A 623 12.97 -16.18 -6.49
CA ASP A 623 14.31 -16.12 -5.90
C ASP A 623 14.66 -14.66 -5.61
N ILE A 624 15.12 -14.37 -4.39
CA ILE A 624 15.46 -13.02 -3.95
C ILE A 624 16.86 -13.05 -3.37
N TYR A 625 17.71 -12.19 -3.89
CA TYR A 625 19.07 -11.96 -3.40
C TYR A 625 19.15 -10.55 -2.84
N THR A 626 19.67 -10.42 -1.63
CA THR A 626 19.81 -9.11 -0.98
C THR A 626 21.23 -8.86 -0.49
N PHE A 627 21.64 -7.61 -0.60
CA PHE A 627 22.88 -7.07 -0.04
C PHE A 627 22.53 -5.79 0.72
N GLN A 628 23.00 -5.66 1.95
CA GLN A 628 22.85 -4.44 2.74
C GLN A 628 24.17 -4.13 3.45
N LEU A 629 24.56 -2.86 3.44
CA LEU A 629 25.74 -2.35 4.15
C LEU A 629 25.37 -1.02 4.80
N ASN A 630 25.44 -0.96 6.11
CA ASN A 630 25.11 0.24 6.89
C ASN A 630 26.27 0.57 7.82
N ASN A 631 26.46 1.85 8.16
CA ASN A 631 27.29 2.16 9.31
C ASN A 631 26.50 1.88 10.61
N ILE A 632 27.21 1.37 11.62
CA ILE A 632 26.63 1.01 12.92
C ILE A 632 26.42 2.29 13.74
N GLU A 633 27.46 3.11 13.82
CA GLU A 633 27.42 4.40 14.48
C GLU A 633 27.59 5.53 13.47
N PRO A 634 26.94 6.67 13.67
CA PRO A 634 27.14 7.83 12.81
C PRO A 634 28.59 8.28 12.77
N TRP A 635 29.13 8.54 11.60
CA TRP A 635 30.46 9.13 11.47
C TRP A 635 30.45 10.58 11.87
N LYS A 636 31.34 10.96 12.78
CA LYS A 636 31.51 12.36 13.17
C LYS A 636 32.56 13.03 12.27
N LEU A 637 32.11 13.97 11.45
CA LEU A 637 32.96 14.81 10.61
C LEU A 637 32.85 16.28 11.07
N GLY A 638 33.75 16.73 11.89
CA GLY A 638 33.68 18.05 12.50
C GLY A 638 32.47 18.19 13.41
N LYS A 639 31.49 19.04 13.05
CA LYS A 639 30.22 19.29 13.76
C LYS A 639 29.05 18.50 13.19
N THR A 640 29.30 17.64 12.21
CA THR A 640 28.25 16.88 11.53
C THR A 640 28.34 15.40 11.85
N TYR A 641 27.17 14.74 11.90
CA TYR A 641 27.03 13.29 12.06
C TYR A 641 26.40 12.71 10.81
N TRP A 642 26.98 11.61 10.30
CA TRP A 642 26.58 11.02 9.02
C TRP A 642 26.18 9.57 9.20
N THR A 643 24.99 9.24 8.74
CA THR A 643 24.48 7.86 8.67
C THR A 643 24.35 7.48 7.22
N THR A 644 24.90 6.33 6.83
CA THR A 644 24.85 5.84 5.46
C THR A 644 24.28 4.44 5.40
N SER A 645 23.53 4.17 4.35
CA SER A 645 22.98 2.85 4.07
C SER A 645 23.06 2.55 2.58
N LEU A 646 23.53 1.38 2.23
CA LEU A 646 23.55 0.86 0.86
C LEU A 646 22.77 -0.46 0.83
N GLY A 647 21.80 -0.57 -0.03
CA GLY A 647 21.00 -1.75 -0.24
C GLY A 647 20.93 -2.11 -1.72
N PHE A 648 20.97 -3.39 -2.01
CA PHE A 648 20.71 -3.94 -3.33
C PHE A 648 19.87 -5.20 -3.19
N ASP A 649 18.89 -5.36 -4.04
CA ASP A 649 18.12 -6.58 -4.13
C ASP A 649 17.86 -6.95 -5.59
N TRP A 650 17.84 -8.25 -5.84
CA TRP A 650 17.43 -8.84 -7.09
C TRP A 650 16.33 -9.85 -6.84
N LEU A 651 15.19 -9.64 -7.48
CA LEU A 651 14.01 -10.48 -7.41
C LEU A 651 13.80 -11.12 -8.78
N ASN A 652 13.92 -12.45 -8.82
CA ASN A 652 13.69 -13.25 -10.02
C ASN A 652 12.40 -14.06 -9.83
N THR A 653 11.36 -13.68 -10.55
CA THR A 653 10.08 -14.39 -10.51
C THR A 653 9.85 -15.17 -11.80
N LYS A 654 9.41 -16.42 -11.67
CA LYS A 654 9.00 -17.29 -12.80
C LYS A 654 7.49 -17.31 -12.96
N ARG A 655 6.84 -16.20 -12.61
CA ARG A 655 5.41 -16.06 -12.71
C ARG A 655 5.00 -15.91 -14.17
N ALA A 656 4.00 -16.67 -14.59
CA ALA A 656 3.28 -16.48 -15.83
C ALA A 656 1.80 -16.23 -15.48
N ASP A 657 1.37 -14.99 -15.54
CA ASP A 657 -0.03 -14.60 -15.37
C ASP A 657 -0.67 -14.53 -16.76
N GLY A 658 -1.79 -15.17 -16.96
CA GLY A 658 -2.45 -15.30 -18.26
C GLY A 658 -3.31 -16.56 -18.28
N GLU A 659 -3.94 -16.84 -17.15
CA GLU A 659 -4.75 -18.06 -17.00
C GLU A 659 -6.10 -18.02 -17.77
N GLU A 660 -6.43 -16.89 -18.34
CA GLU A 660 -7.54 -16.78 -19.32
C GLU A 660 -7.21 -17.43 -20.66
N PHE A 661 -5.93 -17.64 -20.95
CA PHE A 661 -5.45 -18.19 -22.21
C PHE A 661 -4.77 -19.55 -21.98
N ASP A 662 -4.81 -20.42 -23.00
CA ASP A 662 -3.98 -21.61 -23.01
C ASP A 662 -2.50 -21.20 -23.05
N LEU A 663 -1.80 -21.38 -21.94
CA LEU A 663 -0.38 -21.05 -21.81
C LEU A 663 0.53 -21.82 -22.78
N ASN A 664 0.05 -22.91 -23.36
CA ASN A 664 0.76 -23.66 -24.38
C ASN A 664 0.44 -23.21 -25.80
N LYS A 665 -0.56 -22.31 -25.95
CA LYS A 665 -0.89 -21.73 -27.25
C LYS A 665 0.35 -21.06 -27.86
N LEU A 666 0.56 -21.28 -29.14
CA LEU A 666 1.59 -20.57 -29.89
C LEU A 666 1.17 -19.13 -30.12
N VAL A 667 2.08 -18.22 -29.84
CA VAL A 667 1.97 -16.79 -30.07
C VAL A 667 3.22 -16.28 -30.75
N SER A 668 3.13 -15.11 -31.35
CA SER A 668 4.30 -14.44 -31.95
C SER A 668 4.64 -13.21 -31.13
N LEU A 669 5.86 -13.16 -30.59
CA LEU A 669 6.42 -11.97 -29.95
C LEU A 669 7.50 -11.38 -30.86
N ASP A 670 7.30 -10.13 -31.32
CA ASP A 670 8.22 -9.44 -32.24
C ASP A 670 8.58 -10.28 -33.48
N GLY A 671 7.59 -11.04 -34.00
CA GLY A 671 7.78 -11.95 -35.15
C GLY A 671 8.34 -13.32 -34.83
N LYS A 672 8.71 -13.60 -33.57
CA LYS A 672 9.26 -14.89 -33.15
C LYS A 672 8.18 -15.76 -32.50
N LEU A 673 7.98 -16.98 -33.03
CA LEU A 673 7.03 -17.94 -32.47
C LEU A 673 7.57 -18.55 -31.17
N MET A 674 6.71 -18.59 -30.15
CA MET A 674 6.94 -19.22 -28.86
C MET A 674 5.63 -19.57 -28.19
N THR A 675 5.67 -20.28 -27.06
CA THR A 675 4.46 -20.48 -26.25
C THR A 675 4.08 -19.17 -25.52
N TYR A 676 2.80 -18.98 -25.28
CA TYR A 676 2.31 -17.82 -24.52
C TYR A 676 2.96 -17.71 -23.11
N ARG A 677 3.25 -18.86 -22.50
CA ARG A 677 4.03 -18.95 -21.24
C ARG A 677 5.43 -18.35 -21.37
N GLU A 678 6.18 -18.76 -22.41
CA GLU A 678 7.54 -18.25 -22.65
C GLU A 678 7.53 -16.75 -22.90
N MET A 679 6.52 -16.27 -23.63
CA MET A 679 6.32 -14.84 -23.85
C MET A 679 6.10 -14.10 -22.53
N LEU A 680 5.16 -14.54 -21.69
CA LEU A 680 4.87 -13.90 -20.41
C LEU A 680 6.07 -13.87 -19.48
N GLN A 681 6.87 -14.94 -19.45
CA GLN A 681 8.10 -14.99 -18.66
C GLN A 681 9.17 -14.01 -19.15
N GLN A 682 9.16 -13.66 -20.43
CA GLN A 682 10.11 -12.69 -21.01
C GLN A 682 9.68 -11.23 -20.83
N VAL A 683 8.39 -10.94 -20.89
CA VAL A 683 7.90 -9.56 -21.03
C VAL A 683 6.95 -9.10 -19.93
N ASN A 684 6.39 -10.01 -19.13
CA ASN A 684 5.45 -9.64 -18.05
C ASN A 684 6.20 -9.22 -16.78
N SER A 685 6.84 -8.05 -16.81
CA SER A 685 7.44 -7.44 -15.62
C SER A 685 6.66 -6.20 -15.21
N ASN A 686 5.70 -6.37 -14.30
CA ASN A 686 4.98 -5.23 -13.71
C ASN A 686 5.84 -4.47 -12.68
N THR A 687 6.96 -5.06 -12.25
CA THR A 687 7.88 -4.50 -11.28
C THR A 687 9.32 -4.64 -11.74
N GLU A 688 10.23 -3.89 -11.14
CA GLU A 688 11.67 -3.96 -11.40
C GLU A 688 12.29 -5.26 -10.85
N ASP A 689 13.12 -5.93 -11.66
CA ASP A 689 13.86 -7.12 -11.23
C ASP A 689 14.84 -6.79 -10.09
N TRP A 690 15.52 -5.64 -10.15
CA TRP A 690 16.45 -5.21 -9.10
C TRP A 690 16.32 -3.72 -8.79
N ILE A 691 16.61 -3.37 -7.54
CA ILE A 691 16.70 -1.99 -7.08
C ILE A 691 17.95 -1.82 -6.22
N ALA A 692 18.80 -0.85 -6.55
CA ALA A 692 19.86 -0.36 -5.67
C ALA A 692 19.37 0.87 -4.90
N ARG A 693 19.66 0.92 -3.61
CA ARG A 693 19.22 1.97 -2.70
C ARG A 693 20.42 2.55 -1.97
N LEU A 694 20.52 3.86 -1.94
CA LEU A 694 21.53 4.58 -1.16
C LEU A 694 20.80 5.58 -0.26
N GLY A 695 21.03 5.49 1.03
CA GLY A 695 20.59 6.46 2.01
C GLY A 695 21.80 7.22 2.58
N ILE A 696 21.70 8.53 2.70
CA ILE A 696 22.71 9.39 3.33
C ILE A 696 21.95 10.41 4.17
N ASP A 697 22.10 10.32 5.48
CA ASP A 697 21.49 11.25 6.42
C ASP A 697 22.61 12.01 7.15
N MET A 698 22.48 13.33 7.23
CA MET A 698 23.43 14.21 7.95
C MET A 698 22.68 15.00 9.00
N GLU A 699 23.24 15.05 10.20
CA GLU A 699 22.75 15.88 11.30
C GLU A 699 23.79 16.91 11.69
N ILE A 700 23.32 18.15 11.93
CA ILE A 700 24.13 19.25 12.48
C ILE A 700 23.46 19.69 13.79
N PRO A 701 23.80 19.05 14.94
CA PRO A 701 23.10 19.31 16.20
C PRO A 701 23.20 20.77 16.67
N ASP A 702 24.34 21.42 16.48
CA ASP A 702 24.56 22.84 16.86
C ASP A 702 23.53 23.78 16.22
N TYR A 703 23.00 23.42 15.06
CA TYR A 703 22.04 24.23 14.30
C TYR A 703 20.64 23.58 14.23
N ASN A 704 20.47 22.39 14.81
CA ASN A 704 19.23 21.60 14.74
C ASN A 704 18.78 21.40 13.28
N ILE A 705 19.73 21.06 12.41
CA ILE A 705 19.49 20.79 10.99
C ILE A 705 19.68 19.29 10.74
N THR A 706 18.74 18.70 10.03
CA THR A 706 18.84 17.33 9.49
C THR A 706 18.67 17.41 7.97
N TRP A 707 19.55 16.71 7.25
CA TRP A 707 19.48 16.57 5.80
C TRP A 707 19.47 15.09 5.43
N SER A 708 18.38 14.62 4.84
CA SER A 708 18.17 13.22 4.46
C SER A 708 18.12 13.08 2.94
N ASN A 709 18.83 12.09 2.40
CA ASN A 709 18.86 11.78 0.98
C ASN A 709 18.62 10.30 0.76
N LYS A 710 17.73 9.99 -0.16
CA LYS A 710 17.41 8.62 -0.58
C LYS A 710 17.52 8.54 -2.10
N VAL A 711 18.39 7.67 -2.58
CA VAL A 711 18.60 7.45 -4.02
C VAL A 711 18.18 6.01 -4.35
N TYR A 712 17.35 5.87 -5.36
CA TYR A 712 16.84 4.61 -5.86
C TYR A 712 17.22 4.45 -7.32
N MET A 713 18.03 3.44 -7.63
CA MET A 713 18.33 3.06 -9.00
C MET A 713 17.59 1.77 -9.30
N LYS A 714 16.68 1.83 -10.26
CA LYS A 714 15.73 0.77 -10.59
C LYS A 714 16.07 0.12 -11.93
N ALA A 715 15.89 -1.21 -12.01
CA ALA A 715 16.06 -1.98 -13.24
C ALA A 715 15.19 -1.48 -14.39
N PRO A 716 15.55 -1.80 -15.65
CA PRO A 716 14.64 -1.69 -16.78
C PRO A 716 13.35 -2.52 -16.55
N ILE A 717 12.25 -2.05 -17.11
CA ILE A 717 10.96 -2.78 -17.11
C ILE A 717 10.67 -3.25 -18.53
N ARG A 718 10.04 -4.41 -18.64
CA ARG A 718 9.52 -4.98 -19.88
C ARG A 718 8.01 -4.99 -19.86
N SER A 719 7.39 -4.71 -20.99
CA SER A 719 5.95 -4.75 -21.18
C SER A 719 5.64 -5.32 -22.57
N TYR A 720 4.38 -5.55 -22.85
CA TYR A 720 3.94 -6.02 -24.16
C TYR A 720 2.58 -5.44 -24.51
N GLU A 721 2.28 -5.46 -25.80
CA GLU A 721 1.00 -5.08 -26.38
C GLU A 721 0.56 -6.17 -27.34
N GLU A 722 -0.71 -6.55 -27.31
CA GLU A 722 -1.31 -7.41 -28.31
C GLU A 722 -1.64 -6.56 -29.55
N LEU A 723 -1.19 -7.01 -30.71
CA LEU A 723 -1.44 -6.35 -31.98
C LEU A 723 -2.76 -6.89 -32.57
N ASP A 724 -3.48 -6.03 -33.28
CA ASP A 724 -4.66 -6.46 -34.02
C ASP A 724 -4.30 -7.58 -35.00
N ASN A 725 -5.06 -8.66 -34.99
CA ASN A 725 -4.86 -9.80 -35.87
C ASN A 725 -5.54 -9.58 -37.20
N ASP A 726 -4.79 -9.07 -38.19
CA ASP A 726 -5.25 -8.98 -39.60
C ASP A 726 -5.12 -10.32 -40.35
N ASN A 727 -4.59 -11.40 -39.71
CA ASN A 727 -4.36 -12.69 -40.35
C ASN A 727 -5.23 -13.79 -39.72
N ASP A 728 -5.87 -14.57 -40.55
CA ASP A 728 -6.74 -15.71 -40.21
C ASP A 728 -5.98 -16.96 -39.68
N ASP A 729 -4.71 -16.84 -39.30
CA ASP A 729 -3.88 -17.99 -38.89
C ASP A 729 -4.10 -18.41 -37.43
N GLY A 730 -4.91 -17.68 -36.66
CA GLY A 730 -5.23 -17.97 -35.26
C GLY A 730 -4.06 -17.76 -34.29
N ILE A 731 -2.95 -17.13 -34.73
CA ILE A 731 -1.79 -16.81 -33.91
C ILE A 731 -1.88 -15.37 -33.41
N SER A 732 -2.06 -15.18 -32.09
CA SER A 732 -1.99 -13.84 -31.48
C SER A 732 -0.59 -13.28 -31.62
N ARG A 733 -0.48 -12.02 -32.02
CA ARG A 733 0.77 -11.30 -32.23
C ARG A 733 0.96 -10.27 -31.17
N PHE A 734 2.18 -10.19 -30.62
CA PHE A 734 2.56 -9.29 -29.57
C PHE A 734 3.82 -8.52 -29.96
N ARG A 735 3.89 -7.28 -29.46
CA ARG A 735 5.06 -6.42 -29.52
C ARG A 735 5.61 -6.23 -28.12
N SER A 736 6.93 -6.38 -27.95
CA SER A 736 7.59 -6.11 -26.68
C SER A 736 8.01 -4.65 -26.56
N TYR A 737 8.00 -4.14 -25.32
CA TYR A 737 8.51 -2.82 -24.98
C TYR A 737 9.54 -2.93 -23.86
N HIS A 738 10.65 -2.24 -24.02
CA HIS A 738 11.71 -2.19 -23.02
C HIS A 738 11.92 -0.74 -22.58
N TYR A 739 11.66 -0.46 -21.30
CA TYR A 739 11.87 0.85 -20.70
C TYR A 739 13.16 0.83 -19.89
N GLY A 740 14.02 1.82 -20.09
CA GLY A 740 15.36 1.89 -19.52
C GLY A 740 15.41 1.95 -18.00
N ARG A 741 16.62 2.01 -17.44
CA ARG A 741 16.85 2.20 -16.01
C ARG A 741 16.25 3.52 -15.56
N HIS A 742 15.79 3.56 -14.31
CA HIS A 742 15.27 4.78 -13.69
C HIS A 742 16.04 5.09 -12.41
N THR A 743 16.51 6.33 -12.26
CA THR A 743 17.15 6.81 -11.04
C THR A 743 16.31 7.93 -10.47
N GLN A 744 15.88 7.77 -9.24
CA GLN A 744 15.15 8.74 -8.43
C GLN A 744 16.02 9.14 -7.24
N TRP A 745 16.13 10.43 -6.98
CA TRP A 745 16.78 10.98 -5.81
C TRP A 745 15.78 11.86 -5.07
N ASP A 746 15.48 11.49 -3.81
CA ASP A 746 14.62 12.26 -2.92
C ASP A 746 15.46 12.88 -1.82
N SER A 747 15.21 14.15 -1.49
CA SER A 747 15.97 14.90 -0.48
C SER A 747 15.04 15.63 0.46
N SER A 748 15.36 15.66 1.75
CA SER A 748 14.64 16.39 2.78
C SER A 748 15.60 17.21 3.62
N ILE A 749 15.29 18.47 3.84
CA ILE A 749 16.02 19.34 4.76
C ILE A 749 15.04 19.82 5.81
N ARG A 750 15.35 19.57 7.08
CA ARG A 750 14.60 19.98 8.26
C ARG A 750 15.45 20.86 9.16
N TRP A 751 14.94 21.99 9.52
CA TRP A 751 15.49 22.90 10.52
C TRP A 751 14.51 23.04 11.68
N GLN A 752 14.95 22.71 12.90
CA GLN A 752 14.09 22.66 14.09
C GLN A 752 14.70 23.41 15.28
N PRO A 753 14.73 24.75 15.26
CA PRO A 753 15.25 25.53 16.39
C PRO A 753 14.34 25.41 17.61
N THR A 754 14.97 25.37 18.78
CA THR A 754 14.28 25.53 20.08
C THR A 754 14.03 27.03 20.31
N ILE A 755 12.78 27.42 20.56
CA ILE A 755 12.44 28.83 20.80
C ILE A 755 12.64 29.18 22.29
N ARG A 756 12.04 28.38 23.19
CA ARG A 756 12.10 28.58 24.64
C ARG A 756 11.73 27.29 25.36
N GLY A 757 12.56 26.83 26.27
CA GLY A 757 12.32 25.63 27.09
C GLY A 757 12.08 24.39 26.21
N LYS A 758 10.90 23.80 26.29
CA LYS A 758 10.49 22.62 25.48
C LYS A 758 9.83 22.99 24.14
N HIS A 759 9.63 24.31 23.88
CA HIS A 759 8.94 24.74 22.67
C HIS A 759 9.91 24.79 21.48
N SER A 760 9.59 24.10 20.41
CA SER A 760 10.30 24.17 19.16
C SER A 760 9.35 24.39 17.99
N VAL A 761 9.84 25.06 16.95
CA VAL A 761 9.21 25.09 15.64
C VAL A 761 10.11 24.40 14.65
N TYR A 762 9.56 23.92 13.54
CA TYR A 762 10.38 23.43 12.47
C TYR A 762 9.87 23.86 11.12
N LEU A 763 10.82 23.93 10.19
CA LEU A 763 10.58 24.09 8.77
C LEU A 763 11.25 22.92 8.04
N GLN A 764 10.49 22.24 7.19
CA GLN A 764 11.00 21.14 6.37
C GLN A 764 10.63 21.37 4.91
N VAL A 765 11.58 21.09 4.03
CA VAL A 765 11.40 21.11 2.59
C VAL A 765 11.80 19.74 2.06
N ASP A 766 10.83 19.05 1.42
CA ASP A 766 11.11 17.81 0.70
C ASP A 766 11.11 18.06 -0.80
N ILE A 767 12.08 17.47 -1.47
CA ILE A 767 12.22 17.49 -2.93
C ILE A 767 12.19 16.04 -3.39
N LEU A 768 11.07 15.62 -3.96
CA LEU A 768 10.95 14.29 -4.53
C LEU A 768 11.45 14.32 -5.97
N ASN A 769 12.23 13.31 -6.35
CA ASN A 769 12.86 13.19 -7.66
C ASN A 769 13.64 14.47 -8.06
N VAL A 770 14.68 14.83 -7.28
CA VAL A 770 15.56 15.99 -7.50
C VAL A 770 16.05 16.06 -8.94
N LEU A 771 16.37 14.91 -9.55
CA LEU A 771 16.89 14.81 -10.92
C LEU A 771 15.83 15.11 -11.98
N ASN A 772 14.55 15.12 -11.63
CA ASN A 772 13.41 15.25 -12.54
C ASN A 772 13.41 14.23 -13.70
N LYS A 773 14.01 13.05 -13.50
CA LYS A 773 14.00 11.99 -14.49
C LYS A 773 12.70 11.20 -14.41
N THR A 774 12.06 10.99 -15.55
CA THR A 774 10.87 10.17 -15.68
C THR A 774 11.15 8.96 -16.56
N ARG A 775 10.38 7.91 -16.39
CA ARG A 775 10.42 6.70 -17.21
C ARG A 775 8.99 6.26 -17.53
N LYS A 776 8.73 5.87 -18.76
CA LYS A 776 7.48 5.19 -19.10
C LYS A 776 7.49 3.80 -18.48
N ASN A 777 6.45 3.43 -17.74
CA ASN A 777 6.39 2.16 -17.01
C ASN A 777 5.42 1.16 -17.66
N LYS A 778 4.44 1.63 -18.40
CA LYS A 778 3.40 0.80 -19.00
C LYS A 778 2.82 1.47 -20.23
N VAL A 779 2.49 0.66 -21.25
CA VAL A 779 1.62 1.05 -22.35
C VAL A 779 0.18 0.86 -21.88
N THR A 780 -0.70 1.81 -22.14
CA THR A 780 -2.14 1.65 -21.91
C THR A 780 -2.78 1.01 -23.11
N THR A 781 -3.43 -0.13 -22.93
CA THR A 781 -4.18 -0.84 -23.97
C THR A 781 -5.55 -0.20 -24.31
N ILE A 782 -5.92 0.90 -23.66
CA ILE A 782 -7.25 1.54 -23.78
C ILE A 782 -7.27 2.64 -24.86
N SER A 783 -6.12 3.08 -25.33
CA SER A 783 -6.01 4.16 -26.29
C SER A 783 -5.19 3.70 -27.49
N THR A 784 -5.70 3.94 -28.69
CA THR A 784 -4.98 3.76 -29.96
C THR A 784 -3.72 4.63 -30.08
N SER A 785 -3.43 5.47 -29.09
CA SER A 785 -2.22 6.26 -29.03
C SER A 785 -1.33 5.77 -27.87
N ASP A 786 -0.15 5.27 -28.19
CA ASP A 786 1.01 5.00 -27.29
C ASP A 786 1.38 6.17 -26.36
N GLU A 787 0.71 7.29 -26.51
CA GLU A 787 1.05 8.59 -25.97
C GLU A 787 0.66 8.72 -24.48
N TYR A 788 -0.34 7.94 -23.98
CA TYR A 788 -0.85 8.01 -22.61
C TYR A 788 -0.34 6.92 -21.67
N GLY A 789 0.88 6.43 -21.87
CA GLY A 789 1.45 5.44 -20.97
C GLY A 789 1.58 5.94 -19.52
N VAL A 790 1.68 5.01 -18.57
CA VAL A 790 2.03 5.30 -17.18
C VAL A 790 3.49 5.73 -17.10
N TYR A 791 3.75 6.89 -16.54
CA TYR A 791 5.11 7.44 -16.32
C TYR A 791 5.39 7.54 -14.82
N THR A 792 6.67 7.35 -14.44
CA THR A 792 7.10 7.67 -13.07
C THR A 792 6.92 9.16 -12.78
N PRO A 793 6.65 9.54 -11.51
CA PRO A 793 6.54 10.95 -11.14
C PRO A 793 7.81 11.74 -11.43
N GLY A 794 7.69 12.96 -11.95
CA GLY A 794 8.80 13.91 -12.05
C GLY A 794 9.05 14.60 -10.71
N ARG A 795 9.80 15.73 -10.72
CA ARG A 795 10.15 16.47 -9.52
C ARG A 795 8.95 17.16 -8.88
N GLU A 796 8.86 17.09 -7.53
CA GLU A 796 7.83 17.76 -6.73
C GLU A 796 8.46 18.34 -5.46
N PHE A 797 8.05 19.55 -5.08
CA PHE A 797 8.46 20.21 -3.84
C PHE A 797 7.31 20.18 -2.84
N TRP A 798 7.65 19.89 -1.58
CA TRP A 798 6.75 19.96 -0.46
C TRP A 798 7.29 20.90 0.60
N LEU A 799 6.42 21.67 1.21
CA LEU A 799 6.73 22.54 2.34
C LEU A 799 5.96 22.03 3.57
N GLU A 800 6.66 21.86 4.67
CA GLU A 800 6.09 21.46 5.96
C GLU A 800 6.56 22.43 7.04
N VAL A 801 5.62 22.87 7.87
CA VAL A 801 5.89 23.65 9.07
C VAL A 801 5.22 22.99 10.26
N GLY A 802 5.86 23.03 11.41
CA GLY A 802 5.28 22.46 12.60
C GLY A 802 5.75 23.12 13.87
N TYR A 803 5.02 22.80 14.93
CA TYR A 803 5.28 23.23 16.29
C TYR A 803 5.24 22.01 17.21
N GLN A 804 6.14 21.98 18.16
CA GLN A 804 6.22 20.96 19.18
C GLN A 804 6.47 21.61 20.53
N PHE A 805 5.72 21.11 21.53
CA PHE A 805 5.85 21.48 22.94
C PHE A 805 6.12 20.23 23.77
#